data_b7af89662f555fe60d0bf57facd5d4e5
#
_entry.id   b7af89662f555fe60d0bf57facd5d4e5
#
_cell.length_a   1.000
_cell.length_b   1.000
_cell.length_c   1.000
_cell.angle_alpha   90.00
_cell.angle_beta   90.00
_cell.angle_gamma   90.00
#
_symmetry.space_group_name_H-M   'P 1'
#
loop_
_entity.id
_entity.type
_entity.pdbx_description
1 polymer ?
#
loop_
_entity_poly.entity_id
_entity_poly.type
_entity_poly.pdbx_seq_one_letter_code
_entity_poly.pdbx_strand_id
1 'polypeptide(L)'
;MDIQLPENIDLDNPEFQNVWDLIQHTRQSVFLTGKAGTGKSTFLKYICANTRKKYVVLAPTGIAAVNVGGQTLHSFFKIPFRPLLADDPDFAPMRIRKTLRYTKEKVKLIRELDLIIIDEISMVRADIIDFVDRVLRNYSGNMREPFGGKQLLFVGDIFQLEPVVTRDMRQILQRDYRQFFFFNAHVFADLCLVPIELRKIYRQSDSDFVAMLDRVRVSHATRDDLMRLNARCNPNYRGEGFTITLATRRDTVNSINDDHMAALKTPEYVYEGEIEGTFPENDLPTALQLTLKEGAQVIFIRNDKEGRWVNGTIGRIQRLTTLHVFVELEDGIVHQVEEETWENIQYAYDEKKQQVVENVLGSFRQFPVKPAWALTVHKSQGLTFNNVVIDFAGGAFTSGQTYVALSRCTSLEGITLLKPLSERDIIVNTAVVDFSRRFNDQQAIDQAKRTEQARQLYLRAKHAFDHQQWRDCVESFASANAIDNQLAQPAVQRLIVMRLASFDHMVDQVRVLQEAIDSQHQLLRQLASEYAAMGDQSQGFGSLVGEEAVTYGEAVPLDDIAIRTALANYDKALRIDPECIAAMLGKGRLMAAIDQTDRAIACYEQALATDGDCYDAHMGLATLHSSLRHTPEAIKAYKRACKADKHRPEPHEALAAIYEKIGLDDLADQQHDIARRLREPTRRHRKPKSNG
;
A
#
# COMPACT_ATOMS: atom_id res chain seq x y z
N MET A 1 3.12 25.36 -8.33
CA MET A 1 2.11 26.20 -9.01
C MET A 1 1.01 26.51 -8.03
N ASP A 2 0.72 27.79 -7.80
CA ASP A 2 -0.54 28.15 -7.15
C ASP A 2 -1.66 27.89 -8.15
N ILE A 3 -2.39 26.80 -7.94
CA ILE A 3 -3.57 26.48 -8.75
C ILE A 3 -4.60 27.53 -8.40
N GLN A 4 -4.80 28.53 -9.26
CA GLN A 4 -5.91 29.48 -9.11
C GLN A 4 -7.21 28.69 -9.23
N LEU A 5 -7.88 28.51 -8.10
CA LEU A 5 -9.22 27.94 -8.06
C LEU A 5 -10.20 28.98 -8.63
N PRO A 6 -11.15 28.56 -9.49
CA PRO A 6 -12.25 29.44 -9.86
C PRO A 6 -13.04 29.82 -8.58
N GLU A 7 -13.39 31.09 -8.44
CA GLU A 7 -14.08 31.61 -7.24
C GLU A 7 -15.43 30.95 -6.96
N ASN A 8 -16.04 30.27 -7.93
CA ASN A 8 -17.39 29.69 -7.83
C ASN A 8 -17.40 28.21 -8.30
N ILE A 9 -16.95 27.31 -7.45
CA ILE A 9 -17.19 25.88 -7.66
C ILE A 9 -18.47 25.50 -6.91
N ASP A 10 -19.41 24.87 -7.62
CA ASP A 10 -20.64 24.34 -7.05
C ASP A 10 -20.36 23.04 -6.27
N LEU A 11 -19.95 23.20 -5.02
CA LEU A 11 -19.65 22.07 -4.13
C LEU A 11 -20.91 21.35 -3.61
N ASP A 12 -22.10 21.93 -3.80
CA ASP A 12 -23.36 21.30 -3.41
C ASP A 12 -23.85 20.28 -4.45
N ASN A 13 -23.16 20.19 -5.59
CA ASN A 13 -23.46 19.19 -6.61
C ASN A 13 -23.19 17.77 -6.07
N PRO A 14 -24.20 16.86 -6.02
CA PRO A 14 -24.07 15.53 -5.44
C PRO A 14 -23.09 14.63 -6.17
N GLU A 15 -22.94 14.79 -7.50
CA GLU A 15 -21.94 14.05 -8.26
C GLU A 15 -20.51 14.48 -7.87
N PHE A 16 -20.27 15.78 -7.65
CA PHE A 16 -18.99 16.25 -7.15
C PHE A 16 -18.67 15.70 -5.76
N GLN A 17 -19.66 15.71 -4.85
CA GLN A 17 -19.49 15.17 -3.50
C GLN A 17 -19.16 13.68 -3.53
N ASN A 18 -19.87 12.90 -4.36
CA ASN A 18 -19.60 11.46 -4.50
C ASN A 18 -18.18 11.18 -5.01
N VAL A 19 -17.73 11.93 -6.05
CA VAL A 19 -16.35 11.74 -6.55
C VAL A 19 -15.33 12.16 -5.50
N TRP A 20 -15.54 13.29 -4.82
CA TRP A 20 -14.66 13.78 -3.77
C TRP A 20 -14.53 12.79 -2.63
N ASP A 21 -15.67 12.25 -2.14
CA ASP A 21 -15.70 11.25 -1.09
C ASP A 21 -14.93 9.99 -1.47
N LEU A 22 -15.17 9.46 -2.69
CA LEU A 22 -14.48 8.28 -3.18
C LEU A 22 -12.97 8.53 -3.33
N ILE A 23 -12.57 9.69 -3.84
CA ILE A 23 -11.15 10.01 -4.01
C ILE A 23 -10.46 10.22 -2.67
N GLN A 24 -11.08 10.96 -1.75
CA GLN A 24 -10.43 11.36 -0.50
C GLN A 24 -10.44 10.25 0.55
N HIS A 25 -11.55 9.53 0.65
CA HIS A 25 -11.80 8.61 1.76
C HIS A 25 -11.72 7.13 1.38
N THR A 26 -11.54 6.80 0.09
CA THR A 26 -11.44 5.41 -0.35
C THR A 26 -10.21 5.17 -1.23
N ARG A 27 -9.99 3.91 -1.61
CA ARG A 27 -9.03 3.52 -2.67
C ARG A 27 -9.71 3.13 -3.98
N GLN A 28 -11.03 3.36 -4.06
CA GLN A 28 -11.83 3.01 -5.22
C GLN A 28 -11.42 3.84 -6.42
N SER A 29 -11.10 3.20 -7.53
CA SER A 29 -10.86 3.89 -8.79
C SER A 29 -12.17 4.43 -9.37
N VAL A 30 -12.12 5.68 -9.86
CA VAL A 30 -13.28 6.43 -10.32
C VAL A 30 -13.09 6.85 -11.78
N PHE A 31 -14.16 6.76 -12.56
CA PHE A 31 -14.23 7.40 -13.86
C PHE A 31 -15.18 8.60 -13.78
N LEU A 32 -14.61 9.79 -13.82
CA LEU A 32 -15.33 11.06 -13.85
C LEU A 32 -15.62 11.42 -15.31
N THR A 33 -16.87 11.38 -15.69
CA THR A 33 -17.33 11.74 -17.02
C THR A 33 -18.36 12.86 -16.99
N GLY A 34 -18.78 13.29 -18.13
CA GLY A 34 -19.82 14.32 -18.30
C GLY A 34 -19.70 15.01 -19.64
N LYS A 35 -20.75 15.68 -20.03
CA LYS A 35 -20.88 16.42 -21.29
C LYS A 35 -19.87 17.55 -21.38
N ALA A 36 -19.73 18.15 -22.58
CA ALA A 36 -18.98 19.38 -22.72
C ALA A 36 -19.60 20.46 -21.83
N GLY A 37 -18.76 21.20 -21.07
CA GLY A 37 -19.23 22.29 -20.21
C GLY A 37 -19.78 21.89 -18.83
N THR A 38 -19.66 20.62 -18.40
CA THR A 38 -20.09 20.19 -17.06
C THR A 38 -19.06 20.44 -15.94
N GLY A 39 -17.96 21.15 -16.21
CA GLY A 39 -17.01 21.54 -15.18
C GLY A 39 -15.97 20.47 -14.81
N LYS A 40 -15.76 19.40 -15.62
CA LYS A 40 -14.76 18.34 -15.34
C LYS A 40 -13.37 18.89 -15.03
N SER A 41 -12.83 19.74 -15.90
CA SER A 41 -11.47 20.30 -15.73
C SER A 41 -11.38 21.25 -14.52
N THR A 42 -12.45 21.98 -14.21
CA THR A 42 -12.57 22.83 -13.03
C THR A 42 -12.54 21.99 -11.76
N PHE A 43 -13.32 20.91 -11.75
CA PHE A 43 -13.35 19.99 -10.61
C PHE A 43 -12.04 19.21 -10.46
N LEU A 44 -11.39 18.84 -11.56
CA LEU A 44 -10.05 18.25 -11.53
C LEU A 44 -9.05 19.17 -10.82
N LYS A 45 -9.04 20.47 -11.15
CA LYS A 45 -8.19 21.46 -10.48
C LYS A 45 -8.51 21.55 -8.98
N TYR A 46 -9.80 21.49 -8.62
CA TYR A 46 -10.21 21.46 -7.21
C TYR A 46 -9.68 20.24 -6.48
N ILE A 47 -9.79 19.05 -7.08
CA ILE A 47 -9.22 17.81 -6.50
C ILE A 47 -7.73 17.97 -6.27
N CYS A 48 -6.99 18.43 -7.28
CA CYS A 48 -5.53 18.61 -7.21
C CYS A 48 -5.12 19.60 -6.10
N ALA A 49 -5.89 20.67 -5.90
CA ALA A 49 -5.59 21.69 -4.90
C ALA A 49 -5.90 21.25 -3.45
N ASN A 50 -6.89 20.35 -3.27
CA ASN A 50 -7.44 20.06 -1.95
C ASN A 50 -7.14 18.63 -1.47
N THR A 51 -6.70 17.71 -2.34
CA THR A 51 -6.40 16.33 -1.93
C THR A 51 -5.17 16.24 -1.05
N ARG A 52 -5.23 15.37 -0.04
CA ARG A 52 -4.07 15.02 0.80
C ARG A 52 -3.25 13.87 0.24
N LYS A 53 -3.71 13.25 -0.84
CA LYS A 53 -3.04 12.12 -1.47
C LYS A 53 -1.85 12.59 -2.30
N LYS A 54 -0.79 11.79 -2.33
CA LYS A 54 0.34 11.98 -3.23
C LYS A 54 -0.10 11.60 -4.64
N TYR A 55 -0.18 12.55 -5.54
CA TYR A 55 -0.75 12.34 -6.88
C TYR A 55 0.17 12.80 -8.02
N VAL A 56 -0.16 12.31 -9.21
CA VAL A 56 0.34 12.82 -10.48
C VAL A 56 -0.83 13.01 -11.44
N VAL A 57 -0.72 14.01 -12.32
CA VAL A 57 -1.70 14.24 -13.40
C VAL A 57 -1.05 13.89 -14.72
N LEU A 58 -1.72 13.02 -15.48
CA LEU A 58 -1.23 12.51 -16.75
C LEU A 58 -2.28 12.75 -17.85
N ALA A 59 -1.82 12.89 -19.09
CA ALA A 59 -2.70 13.02 -20.26
C ALA A 59 -2.15 12.25 -21.47
N PRO A 60 -2.98 11.91 -22.46
CA PRO A 60 -2.54 11.15 -23.63
C PRO A 60 -1.68 11.96 -24.62
N THR A 61 -1.84 13.29 -24.64
CA THR A 61 -1.14 14.18 -25.58
C THR A 61 -0.36 15.27 -24.85
N GLY A 62 0.68 15.83 -25.51
CA GLY A 62 1.48 16.91 -24.95
C GLY A 62 0.62 18.16 -24.63
N ILE A 63 -0.25 18.55 -25.57
CA ILE A 63 -1.13 19.72 -25.37
C ILE A 63 -2.07 19.52 -24.17
N ALA A 64 -2.71 18.34 -24.05
CA ALA A 64 -3.56 18.05 -22.92
C ALA A 64 -2.78 18.01 -21.60
N ALA A 65 -1.55 17.46 -21.60
CA ALA A 65 -0.69 17.45 -20.42
C ALA A 65 -0.31 18.86 -19.95
N VAL A 66 0.07 19.73 -20.88
CA VAL A 66 0.38 21.15 -20.60
C VAL A 66 -0.84 21.87 -20.03
N ASN A 67 -2.04 21.66 -20.57
CA ASN A 67 -3.27 22.32 -20.14
C ASN A 67 -3.67 21.97 -18.69
N VAL A 68 -3.32 20.77 -18.23
CA VAL A 68 -3.61 20.33 -16.85
C VAL A 68 -2.43 20.49 -15.91
N GLY A 69 -1.30 21.03 -16.39
CA GLY A 69 -0.07 21.14 -15.61
C GLY A 69 0.48 19.76 -15.25
N GLY A 70 0.45 18.83 -16.20
CA GLY A 70 0.84 17.44 -15.97
C GLY A 70 1.88 16.92 -16.96
N GLN A 71 2.04 15.61 -17.03
CA GLN A 71 2.97 14.90 -17.91
C GLN A 71 2.22 13.96 -18.87
N THR A 72 2.80 13.65 -20.02
CA THR A 72 2.17 12.66 -20.90
C THR A 72 2.30 11.24 -20.34
N LEU A 73 1.27 10.41 -20.54
CA LEU A 73 1.30 8.98 -20.19
C LEU A 73 2.53 8.27 -20.78
N HIS A 74 2.83 8.55 -22.05
CA HIS A 74 3.95 7.94 -22.75
C HIS A 74 5.29 8.29 -22.11
N SER A 75 5.49 9.55 -21.74
CA SER A 75 6.70 10.00 -21.06
C SER A 75 6.80 9.44 -19.64
N PHE A 76 5.70 9.49 -18.87
CA PHE A 76 5.71 9.04 -17.49
C PHE A 76 6.01 7.55 -17.34
N PHE A 77 5.36 6.70 -18.16
CA PHE A 77 5.50 5.24 -18.13
C PHE A 77 6.49 4.69 -19.15
N LYS A 78 7.16 5.53 -19.95
CA LYS A 78 8.02 5.12 -21.07
C LYS A 78 7.31 4.15 -22.01
N ILE A 79 6.07 4.48 -22.40
CA ILE A 79 5.24 3.65 -23.27
C ILE A 79 5.81 3.69 -24.69
N PRO A 80 6.12 2.57 -25.32
CA PRO A 80 6.57 2.57 -26.70
C PRO A 80 5.43 2.88 -27.68
N PHE A 81 5.74 3.54 -28.80
CA PHE A 81 4.77 3.91 -29.84
C PHE A 81 4.44 2.71 -30.75
N ARG A 82 3.96 1.60 -30.15
CA ARG A 82 3.53 0.38 -30.86
C ARG A 82 2.33 -0.25 -30.13
N PRO A 83 1.61 -1.20 -30.78
CA PRO A 83 0.62 -2.03 -30.09
C PRO A 83 1.26 -2.83 -28.95
N LEU A 84 0.57 -2.94 -27.82
CA LEU A 84 1.03 -3.63 -26.61
C LEU A 84 0.13 -4.83 -26.34
N LEU A 85 0.66 -6.03 -26.58
CA LEU A 85 -0.11 -7.26 -26.39
C LEU A 85 0.05 -7.82 -24.98
N ALA A 86 -0.90 -8.64 -24.56
CA ALA A 86 -0.87 -9.25 -23.23
C ALA A 86 0.35 -10.18 -23.04
N ASP A 87 0.75 -10.86 -24.10
CA ASP A 87 1.87 -11.81 -24.14
C ASP A 87 3.19 -11.20 -24.65
N ASP A 88 3.30 -9.87 -24.73
CA ASP A 88 4.52 -9.17 -25.16
C ASP A 88 5.72 -9.58 -24.28
N PRO A 89 6.73 -10.26 -24.87
CA PRO A 89 7.85 -10.80 -24.10
C PRO A 89 8.72 -9.73 -23.46
N ASP A 90 8.78 -8.51 -24.02
CA ASP A 90 9.56 -7.40 -23.48
C ASP A 90 8.96 -6.88 -22.16
N PHE A 91 7.64 -7.04 -22.00
CA PHE A 91 6.88 -6.54 -20.85
C PHE A 91 6.34 -7.66 -19.98
N ALA A 92 6.83 -8.88 -20.13
CA ALA A 92 6.58 -9.95 -19.18
C ALA A 92 7.07 -9.55 -17.75
N PRO A 93 6.42 -10.01 -16.66
CA PRO A 93 6.73 -9.59 -15.29
C PRO A 93 8.22 -9.70 -14.91
N MET A 94 8.92 -10.71 -15.42
CA MET A 94 10.35 -10.89 -15.16
C MET A 94 11.28 -9.98 -16.00
N ARG A 95 10.81 -9.48 -17.14
CA ARG A 95 11.62 -8.69 -18.09
C ARG A 95 11.34 -7.20 -18.03
N ILE A 96 10.14 -6.78 -17.66
CA ILE A 96 9.69 -5.37 -17.68
C ILE A 96 10.67 -4.40 -17.00
N ARG A 97 11.29 -4.81 -15.89
CA ARG A 97 12.30 -4.00 -15.19
C ARG A 97 13.58 -3.81 -16.00
N LYS A 98 13.99 -4.82 -16.77
CA LYS A 98 15.18 -4.76 -17.64
C LYS A 98 14.90 -3.89 -18.86
N THR A 99 13.68 -3.94 -19.38
CA THR A 99 13.25 -3.19 -20.57
C THR A 99 13.07 -1.70 -20.25
N LEU A 100 12.33 -1.34 -19.22
CA LEU A 100 12.01 0.06 -18.91
C LEU A 100 13.14 0.81 -18.20
N ARG A 101 13.97 0.12 -17.42
CA ARG A 101 15.15 0.68 -16.72
C ARG A 101 14.86 2.01 -16.02
N TYR A 102 13.87 2.02 -15.13
CA TYR A 102 13.58 3.22 -14.34
C TYR A 102 14.69 3.51 -13.34
N THR A 103 14.95 4.80 -13.12
CA THR A 103 15.86 5.27 -12.06
C THR A 103 15.30 4.92 -10.68
N LYS A 104 16.16 4.92 -9.67
CA LYS A 104 15.75 4.64 -8.28
C LYS A 104 14.69 5.64 -7.79
N GLU A 105 14.86 6.91 -8.17
CA GLU A 105 13.94 8.01 -7.87
C GLU A 105 12.56 7.76 -8.49
N LYS A 106 12.52 7.33 -9.76
CA LYS A 106 11.26 7.01 -10.44
C LYS A 106 10.55 5.82 -9.81
N VAL A 107 11.30 4.78 -9.44
CA VAL A 107 10.73 3.62 -8.73
C VAL A 107 10.17 4.04 -7.37
N LYS A 108 10.88 4.92 -6.65
CA LYS A 108 10.41 5.43 -5.37
C LYS A 108 9.16 6.29 -5.55
N LEU A 109 9.14 7.19 -6.53
CA LEU A 109 7.94 7.96 -6.88
C LEU A 109 6.73 7.04 -7.09
N ILE A 110 6.84 6.00 -7.95
CA ILE A 110 5.75 5.06 -8.21
C ILE A 110 5.27 4.37 -6.92
N ARG A 111 6.18 4.01 -6.01
CA ARG A 111 5.82 3.38 -4.74
C ARG A 111 5.04 4.31 -3.82
N GLU A 112 5.45 5.57 -3.77
CA GLU A 112 4.88 6.57 -2.86
C GLU A 112 3.57 7.19 -3.35
N LEU A 113 3.25 7.08 -4.65
CA LEU A 113 1.99 7.58 -5.18
C LEU A 113 0.79 6.88 -4.53
N ASP A 114 -0.23 7.66 -4.18
CA ASP A 114 -1.54 7.20 -3.74
C ASP A 114 -2.57 7.24 -4.86
N LEU A 115 -2.51 8.30 -5.69
CA LEU A 115 -3.49 8.61 -6.73
C LEU A 115 -2.81 8.92 -8.06
N ILE A 116 -3.31 8.33 -9.13
CA ILE A 116 -2.91 8.65 -10.50
C ILE A 116 -4.14 9.18 -11.24
N ILE A 117 -4.04 10.40 -11.73
CA ILE A 117 -5.10 11.06 -12.47
C ILE A 117 -4.75 11.01 -13.96
N ILE A 118 -5.69 10.57 -14.78
CA ILE A 118 -5.54 10.52 -16.24
C ILE A 118 -6.66 11.32 -16.87
N ASP A 119 -6.32 12.49 -17.38
CA ASP A 119 -7.26 13.34 -18.11
C ASP A 119 -7.35 12.93 -19.58
N GLU A 120 -8.43 13.32 -20.27
CA GLU A 120 -8.76 12.97 -21.67
C GLU A 120 -8.66 11.46 -21.92
N ILE A 121 -9.17 10.66 -20.98
CA ILE A 121 -9.07 9.18 -21.01
C ILE A 121 -9.75 8.56 -22.24
N SER A 122 -10.72 9.23 -22.86
CA SER A 122 -11.39 8.77 -24.07
C SER A 122 -10.44 8.48 -25.23
N MET A 123 -9.29 9.15 -25.25
CA MET A 123 -8.25 8.98 -26.27
C MET A 123 -7.26 7.85 -25.97
N VAL A 124 -7.35 7.21 -24.81
CA VAL A 124 -6.40 6.18 -24.37
C VAL A 124 -6.92 4.79 -24.74
N ARG A 125 -6.06 3.99 -25.38
CA ARG A 125 -6.38 2.62 -25.78
C ARG A 125 -6.33 1.65 -24.59
N ALA A 126 -7.10 0.57 -24.70
CA ALA A 126 -7.16 -0.50 -23.70
C ALA A 126 -5.79 -1.15 -23.42
N ASP A 127 -5.00 -1.40 -24.46
CA ASP A 127 -3.66 -1.99 -24.34
C ASP A 127 -2.69 -1.10 -23.53
N ILE A 128 -2.83 0.22 -23.62
CA ILE A 128 -2.07 1.18 -22.84
C ILE A 128 -2.44 1.07 -21.34
N ILE A 129 -3.72 0.92 -21.01
CA ILE A 129 -4.19 0.78 -19.64
C ILE A 129 -3.67 -0.52 -19.02
N ASP A 130 -3.72 -1.64 -19.75
CA ASP A 130 -3.17 -2.90 -19.28
C ASP A 130 -1.63 -2.86 -19.13
N PHE A 131 -0.96 -2.09 -19.98
CA PHE A 131 0.46 -1.84 -19.80
C PHE A 131 0.75 -1.04 -18.53
N VAL A 132 -0.02 0.02 -18.27
CA VAL A 132 0.08 0.82 -17.04
C VAL A 132 -0.15 -0.05 -15.80
N ASP A 133 -1.15 -0.93 -15.82
CA ASP A 133 -1.37 -1.91 -14.75
C ASP A 133 -0.14 -2.78 -14.51
N ARG A 134 0.41 -3.38 -15.57
CA ARG A 134 1.62 -4.22 -15.48
C ARG A 134 2.81 -3.47 -14.88
N VAL A 135 3.04 -2.24 -15.32
CA VAL A 135 4.11 -1.39 -14.79
C VAL A 135 3.89 -1.12 -13.30
N LEU A 136 2.69 -0.68 -12.94
CA LEU A 136 2.37 -0.34 -11.55
C LEU A 136 2.46 -1.55 -10.63
N ARG A 137 1.93 -2.72 -11.00
CA ARG A 137 2.08 -3.96 -10.22
C ARG A 137 3.55 -4.29 -9.98
N ASN A 138 4.39 -4.21 -11.01
CA ASN A 138 5.82 -4.55 -10.93
C ASN A 138 6.62 -3.59 -10.04
N TYR A 139 6.40 -2.29 -10.20
CA TYR A 139 7.24 -1.28 -9.56
C TYR A 139 6.73 -0.81 -8.20
N SER A 140 5.42 -0.93 -7.90
CA SER A 140 4.88 -0.70 -6.55
C SER A 140 5.25 -1.80 -5.57
N GLY A 141 5.60 -3.00 -6.07
CA GLY A 141 5.86 -4.19 -5.26
C GLY A 141 4.60 -4.95 -4.87
N ASN A 142 3.44 -4.58 -5.41
CA ASN A 142 2.16 -5.25 -5.19
C ASN A 142 1.64 -5.88 -6.49
N MET A 143 2.06 -7.12 -6.74
CA MET A 143 1.68 -7.87 -7.96
C MET A 143 0.24 -8.37 -7.95
N ARG A 144 -0.42 -8.39 -6.79
CA ARG A 144 -1.74 -9.02 -6.61
C ARG A 144 -2.89 -8.08 -6.93
N GLU A 145 -2.76 -6.81 -6.53
CA GLU A 145 -3.82 -5.83 -6.71
C GLU A 145 -3.71 -5.12 -8.06
N PRO A 146 -4.84 -4.84 -8.73
CA PRO A 146 -4.87 -4.00 -9.93
C PRO A 146 -4.13 -2.68 -9.70
N PHE A 147 -3.39 -2.23 -10.71
CA PHE A 147 -2.56 -1.04 -10.67
C PHE A 147 -1.58 -0.98 -9.49
N GLY A 148 -1.20 -2.17 -8.94
CA GLY A 148 -0.33 -2.24 -7.78
C GLY A 148 -0.94 -1.65 -6.50
N GLY A 149 -2.27 -1.60 -6.40
CA GLY A 149 -3.02 -1.03 -5.29
C GLY A 149 -3.11 0.50 -5.30
N LYS A 150 -2.73 1.16 -6.40
CA LYS A 150 -2.90 2.61 -6.58
C LYS A 150 -4.33 2.94 -6.98
N GLN A 151 -4.85 4.06 -6.46
CA GLN A 151 -6.14 4.58 -6.90
C GLN A 151 -5.98 5.33 -8.23
N LEU A 152 -6.90 5.13 -9.17
CA LEU A 152 -6.95 5.85 -10.43
C LEU A 152 -8.19 6.74 -10.50
N LEU A 153 -7.99 7.96 -10.98
CA LEU A 153 -9.06 8.86 -11.40
C LEU A 153 -8.92 9.06 -12.91
N PHE A 154 -9.83 8.45 -13.65
CA PHE A 154 -9.96 8.66 -15.09
C PHE A 154 -10.93 9.82 -15.35
N VAL A 155 -10.52 10.79 -16.15
CA VAL A 155 -11.35 11.97 -16.47
C VAL A 155 -11.53 12.06 -17.97
N GLY A 156 -12.74 12.27 -18.47
CA GLY A 156 -13.02 12.44 -19.90
C GLY A 156 -14.47 12.17 -20.27
N ASP A 157 -14.79 12.34 -21.54
CA ASP A 157 -16.11 12.05 -22.12
C ASP A 157 -15.99 10.96 -23.18
N ILE A 158 -16.45 9.73 -22.87
CA ILE A 158 -16.35 8.58 -23.77
C ILE A 158 -17.19 8.67 -25.04
N PHE A 159 -18.14 9.61 -25.09
CA PHE A 159 -18.93 9.88 -26.28
C PHE A 159 -18.24 10.87 -27.23
N GLN A 160 -17.11 11.44 -26.81
CA GLN A 160 -16.23 12.19 -27.68
C GLN A 160 -15.44 11.24 -28.60
N LEU A 161 -14.27 11.64 -29.04
CA LEU A 161 -13.50 10.87 -29.98
C LEU A 161 -12.96 9.58 -29.37
N GLU A 162 -13.08 8.50 -30.13
CA GLU A 162 -12.50 7.23 -29.77
C GLU A 162 -10.97 7.24 -29.92
N PRO A 163 -10.26 6.31 -29.25
CA PRO A 163 -8.80 6.19 -29.39
C PRO A 163 -8.37 5.99 -30.84
N VAL A 164 -7.31 6.68 -31.25
CA VAL A 164 -6.79 6.55 -32.60
C VAL A 164 -6.10 5.20 -32.76
N VAL A 165 -6.65 4.34 -33.63
CA VAL A 165 -6.10 3.02 -33.95
C VAL A 165 -5.95 2.92 -35.47
N THR A 166 -4.71 2.91 -35.97
CA THR A 166 -4.44 2.73 -37.40
C THR A 166 -4.87 1.34 -37.87
N ARG A 167 -5.01 1.15 -39.16
CA ARG A 167 -5.43 -0.13 -39.76
C ARG A 167 -4.51 -1.28 -39.32
N ASP A 168 -3.21 -1.05 -39.34
CA ASP A 168 -2.21 -2.06 -38.97
C ASP A 168 -2.26 -2.38 -37.46
N MET A 169 -2.38 -1.35 -36.64
CA MET A 169 -2.56 -1.54 -35.19
C MET A 169 -3.83 -2.33 -34.87
N ARG A 170 -4.93 -2.06 -35.61
CA ARG A 170 -6.20 -2.76 -35.42
C ARG A 170 -6.06 -4.25 -35.65
N GLN A 171 -5.38 -4.67 -36.70
CA GLN A 171 -5.15 -6.08 -37.00
C GLN A 171 -4.39 -6.81 -35.89
N ILE A 172 -3.43 -6.12 -35.27
CA ILE A 172 -2.64 -6.68 -34.18
C ILE A 172 -3.46 -6.74 -32.87
N LEU A 173 -4.10 -5.63 -32.53
CA LEU A 173 -4.82 -5.49 -31.24
C LEU A 173 -6.11 -6.30 -31.18
N GLN A 174 -6.75 -6.57 -32.34
CA GLN A 174 -7.99 -7.39 -32.39
C GLN A 174 -7.77 -8.84 -31.90
N ARG A 175 -6.53 -9.30 -31.82
CA ARG A 175 -6.19 -10.59 -31.21
C ARG A 175 -6.61 -10.65 -29.74
N ASP A 176 -6.37 -9.55 -29.00
CA ASP A 176 -6.55 -9.50 -27.56
C ASP A 176 -7.76 -8.65 -27.14
N TYR A 177 -8.14 -7.66 -27.94
CA TYR A 177 -9.19 -6.68 -27.62
C TYR A 177 -10.28 -6.65 -28.70
N ARG A 178 -11.54 -6.86 -28.28
CA ARG A 178 -12.70 -6.71 -29.17
C ARG A 178 -12.99 -5.24 -29.50
N GLN A 179 -12.75 -4.35 -28.52
CA GLN A 179 -12.90 -2.91 -28.62
C GLN A 179 -11.68 -2.26 -27.99
N PHE A 180 -11.36 -1.02 -28.37
CA PHE A 180 -10.09 -0.38 -28.02
C PHE A 180 -10.24 0.72 -26.96
N PHE A 181 -11.43 0.97 -26.44
CA PHE A 181 -11.64 1.95 -25.38
C PHE A 181 -10.95 1.50 -24.08
N PHE A 182 -10.52 2.47 -23.28
CA PHE A 182 -9.82 2.22 -22.03
C PHE A 182 -10.55 1.24 -21.12
N PHE A 183 -11.89 1.33 -21.05
CA PHE A 183 -12.71 0.47 -20.21
C PHE A 183 -12.85 -0.98 -20.71
N ASN A 184 -12.29 -1.30 -21.89
CA ASN A 184 -12.15 -2.66 -22.39
C ASN A 184 -10.80 -3.30 -22.03
N ALA A 185 -9.95 -2.62 -21.25
CA ALA A 185 -8.73 -3.20 -20.73
C ALA A 185 -9.03 -4.39 -19.80
N HIS A 186 -8.19 -5.43 -19.87
CA HIS A 186 -8.38 -6.67 -19.10
C HIS A 186 -8.37 -6.45 -17.60
N VAL A 187 -7.60 -5.46 -17.12
CA VAL A 187 -7.52 -5.11 -15.70
C VAL A 187 -8.89 -4.82 -15.07
N PHE A 188 -9.87 -4.35 -15.85
CA PHE A 188 -11.21 -4.06 -15.33
C PHE A 188 -12.07 -5.31 -15.08
N ALA A 189 -11.57 -6.51 -15.43
CA ALA A 189 -12.18 -7.76 -14.95
C ALA A 189 -11.97 -7.97 -13.44
N ASP A 190 -10.83 -7.47 -12.93
CA ASP A 190 -10.43 -7.61 -11.52
C ASP A 190 -10.67 -6.32 -10.71
N LEU A 191 -10.91 -5.19 -11.37
CA LEU A 191 -11.10 -3.89 -10.75
C LEU A 191 -12.53 -3.39 -10.98
N CYS A 192 -13.26 -3.15 -9.89
CA CYS A 192 -14.52 -2.41 -9.98
C CYS A 192 -14.21 -0.93 -10.25
N LEU A 193 -14.60 -0.41 -11.40
CA LEU A 193 -14.51 1.01 -11.73
C LEU A 193 -15.88 1.64 -11.48
N VAL A 194 -15.91 2.74 -10.70
CA VAL A 194 -17.16 3.49 -10.41
C VAL A 194 -17.25 4.69 -11.36
N PRO A 195 -18.13 4.64 -12.36
CA PRO A 195 -18.32 5.75 -13.30
C PRO A 195 -19.35 6.75 -12.76
N ILE A 196 -18.94 8.01 -12.65
CA ILE A 196 -19.81 9.12 -12.22
C ILE A 196 -19.88 10.16 -13.32
N GLU A 197 -21.08 10.44 -13.80
CA GLU A 197 -21.34 11.43 -14.83
C GLU A 197 -21.86 12.74 -14.21
N LEU A 198 -21.15 13.84 -14.47
CA LEU A 198 -21.60 15.19 -14.14
C LEU A 198 -22.74 15.59 -15.08
N ARG A 199 -23.90 15.89 -14.52
CA ARG A 199 -25.12 16.21 -15.29
C ARG A 199 -25.34 17.68 -15.46
N LYS A 200 -24.96 18.52 -14.48
CA LYS A 200 -25.16 19.96 -14.51
C LYS A 200 -24.20 20.61 -15.51
N ILE A 201 -24.76 21.39 -16.43
CA ILE A 201 -24.02 22.10 -17.48
C ILE A 201 -23.86 23.56 -17.05
N TYR A 202 -22.66 24.10 -17.14
CA TYR A 202 -22.33 25.46 -16.73
C TYR A 202 -21.98 26.40 -17.90
N ARG A 203 -21.73 25.83 -19.10
CA ARG A 203 -21.19 26.56 -20.27
C ARG A 203 -22.25 27.06 -21.23
N GLN A 204 -23.28 26.27 -21.46
CA GLN A 204 -24.31 26.57 -22.47
C GLN A 204 -25.59 27.08 -21.78
N SER A 205 -26.12 28.18 -22.28
CA SER A 205 -27.35 28.78 -21.77
C SER A 205 -28.63 28.37 -22.53
N ASP A 206 -28.48 27.85 -23.77
CA ASP A 206 -29.57 27.36 -24.60
C ASP A 206 -29.95 25.92 -24.26
N SER A 207 -31.04 25.72 -23.52
CA SER A 207 -31.55 24.43 -23.11
C SER A 207 -31.93 23.52 -24.26
N ASP A 208 -32.46 24.07 -25.34
CA ASP A 208 -32.90 23.30 -26.50
C ASP A 208 -31.72 22.75 -27.29
N PHE A 209 -30.69 23.57 -27.45
CA PHE A 209 -29.46 23.13 -28.11
C PHE A 209 -28.73 22.07 -27.26
N VAL A 210 -28.70 22.24 -25.95
CA VAL A 210 -28.15 21.21 -25.04
C VAL A 210 -28.89 19.89 -25.18
N ALA A 211 -30.23 19.92 -25.19
CA ALA A 211 -31.04 18.72 -25.34
C ALA A 211 -30.83 18.04 -26.73
N MET A 212 -30.63 18.84 -27.77
CA MET A 212 -30.28 18.36 -29.11
C MET A 212 -28.91 17.69 -29.12
N LEU A 213 -27.89 18.31 -28.51
CA LEU A 213 -26.54 17.73 -28.40
C LEU A 213 -26.57 16.39 -27.61
N ASP A 214 -27.42 16.28 -26.60
CA ASP A 214 -27.60 15.06 -25.85
C ASP A 214 -28.14 13.92 -26.70
N ARG A 215 -29.14 14.21 -27.56
CA ARG A 215 -29.66 13.20 -28.48
C ARG A 215 -28.63 12.81 -29.55
N VAL A 216 -27.89 13.77 -30.07
CA VAL A 216 -26.77 13.50 -31.02
C VAL A 216 -25.69 12.64 -30.36
N ARG A 217 -25.34 12.96 -29.10
CA ARG A 217 -24.31 12.24 -28.31
C ARG A 217 -24.59 10.74 -28.23
N VAL A 218 -25.85 10.35 -28.06
CA VAL A 218 -26.26 8.94 -27.90
C VAL A 218 -26.89 8.34 -29.17
N SER A 219 -26.75 8.99 -30.32
CA SER A 219 -27.34 8.58 -31.62
C SER A 219 -28.87 8.46 -31.60
N HIS A 220 -29.54 9.29 -30.84
CA HIS A 220 -31.00 9.39 -30.76
C HIS A 220 -31.52 10.73 -31.33
N ALA A 221 -30.73 11.35 -32.23
CA ALA A 221 -31.16 12.58 -32.91
C ALA A 221 -32.47 12.34 -33.69
N THR A 222 -33.40 13.21 -33.48
CA THR A 222 -34.70 13.16 -34.16
C THR A 222 -34.62 13.79 -35.56
N ARG A 223 -35.62 13.54 -36.39
CA ARG A 223 -35.74 14.26 -37.69
C ARG A 223 -35.83 15.75 -37.52
N ASP A 224 -36.50 16.22 -36.47
CA ASP A 224 -36.60 17.66 -36.13
C ASP A 224 -35.23 18.23 -35.79
N ASP A 225 -34.43 17.50 -34.99
CA ASP A 225 -33.04 17.92 -34.69
C ASP A 225 -32.21 18.07 -35.94
N LEU A 226 -32.28 17.09 -36.86
CA LEU A 226 -31.59 17.17 -38.13
C LEU A 226 -32.12 18.31 -39.03
N MET A 227 -33.44 18.56 -39.05
CA MET A 227 -34.00 19.70 -39.77
C MET A 227 -33.46 21.02 -39.22
N ARG A 228 -33.46 21.21 -37.89
CA ARG A 228 -32.96 22.41 -37.22
C ARG A 228 -31.46 22.61 -37.48
N LEU A 229 -30.65 21.58 -37.37
CA LEU A 229 -29.21 21.62 -37.71
C LEU A 229 -29.00 21.95 -39.19
N ASN A 230 -29.74 21.30 -40.08
CA ASN A 230 -29.62 21.52 -41.54
C ASN A 230 -30.17 22.86 -41.99
N ALA A 231 -31.06 23.51 -41.26
CA ALA A 231 -31.44 24.90 -41.46
C ALA A 231 -30.25 25.87 -41.33
N ARG A 232 -29.17 25.44 -40.67
CA ARG A 232 -27.89 26.17 -40.56
C ARG A 232 -26.93 25.88 -41.71
N CYS A 233 -27.36 25.15 -42.76
CA CYS A 233 -26.51 24.79 -43.88
C CYS A 233 -26.40 25.97 -44.90
N ASN A 234 -25.13 26.37 -45.09
CA ASN A 234 -24.78 27.36 -46.11
C ASN A 234 -23.50 26.94 -46.85
N PRO A 235 -23.59 26.20 -47.97
CA PRO A 235 -22.45 25.70 -48.71
C PRO A 235 -21.51 26.79 -49.26
N ASN A 236 -22.02 28.02 -49.42
CA ASN A 236 -21.26 29.15 -49.99
C ASN A 236 -20.66 30.05 -48.91
N TYR A 237 -20.79 29.70 -47.64
CA TYR A 237 -20.26 30.53 -46.53
C TYR A 237 -18.74 30.54 -46.57
N ARG A 238 -18.13 31.71 -46.59
CA ARG A 238 -16.68 31.91 -46.67
C ARG A 238 -16.00 32.24 -45.36
N GLY A 239 -16.77 32.24 -44.26
CA GLY A 239 -16.30 32.68 -42.95
C GLY A 239 -16.19 34.19 -42.87
N GLU A 240 -17.06 34.80 -42.09
CA GLU A 240 -17.02 36.23 -41.80
C GLU A 240 -16.68 36.43 -40.31
N GLY A 241 -15.92 37.50 -40.04
CA GLY A 241 -15.59 37.86 -38.67
C GLY A 241 -14.64 36.82 -38.00
N PHE A 242 -14.87 36.59 -36.72
CA PHE A 242 -14.09 35.65 -35.89
C PHE A 242 -14.69 34.23 -35.95
N THR A 243 -14.46 33.54 -37.07
CA THR A 243 -15.05 32.24 -37.32
C THR A 243 -13.96 31.20 -37.55
N ILE A 244 -14.10 30.01 -36.99
CA ILE A 244 -13.19 28.87 -37.18
C ILE A 244 -13.85 27.75 -37.96
N THR A 245 -13.15 27.18 -38.94
CA THR A 245 -13.63 26.02 -39.69
C THR A 245 -13.16 24.73 -39.03
N LEU A 246 -14.09 23.85 -38.64
CA LEU A 246 -13.83 22.54 -38.11
C LEU A 246 -13.96 21.50 -39.25
N ALA A 247 -12.86 20.86 -39.64
CA ALA A 247 -12.87 19.85 -40.68
C ALA A 247 -12.47 18.47 -40.12
N THR A 248 -12.94 17.42 -40.81
CA THR A 248 -12.64 16.04 -40.44
C THR A 248 -11.25 15.60 -40.87
N ARG A 249 -10.68 16.20 -41.93
CA ARG A 249 -9.41 15.82 -42.51
C ARG A 249 -8.32 16.88 -42.34
N ARG A 250 -7.09 16.42 -42.08
CA ARG A 250 -5.93 17.29 -41.88
C ARG A 250 -5.56 18.07 -43.17
N ASP A 251 -5.66 17.43 -44.32
CA ASP A 251 -5.32 18.05 -45.61
C ASP A 251 -6.24 19.23 -45.93
N THR A 252 -7.55 19.11 -45.63
CA THR A 252 -8.52 20.21 -45.76
C THR A 252 -8.16 21.39 -44.86
N VAL A 253 -7.78 21.11 -43.61
CA VAL A 253 -7.36 22.14 -42.64
C VAL A 253 -6.11 22.88 -43.12
N ASN A 254 -5.10 22.15 -43.58
CA ASN A 254 -3.85 22.72 -44.07
C ASN A 254 -4.13 23.61 -45.31
N SER A 255 -4.90 23.13 -46.28
CA SER A 255 -5.27 23.91 -47.46
C SER A 255 -5.97 25.21 -47.11
N ILE A 256 -6.96 25.16 -46.19
CA ILE A 256 -7.67 26.38 -45.77
C ILE A 256 -6.72 27.37 -45.11
N ASN A 257 -5.88 26.92 -44.18
CA ASN A 257 -4.94 27.80 -43.49
C ASN A 257 -3.88 28.39 -44.40
N ASP A 258 -3.32 27.60 -45.29
CA ASP A 258 -2.29 28.03 -46.28
C ASP A 258 -2.87 29.03 -47.28
N ASP A 259 -4.10 28.78 -47.79
CA ASP A 259 -4.76 29.67 -48.74
C ASP A 259 -5.05 31.02 -48.10
N HIS A 260 -5.56 31.05 -46.86
CA HIS A 260 -5.83 32.26 -46.13
C HIS A 260 -4.56 33.07 -45.81
N MET A 261 -3.49 32.37 -45.37
CA MET A 261 -2.21 33.01 -45.07
C MET A 261 -1.58 33.58 -46.35
N ALA A 262 -1.66 32.88 -47.51
CA ALA A 262 -1.16 33.34 -48.78
C ALA A 262 -1.95 34.53 -49.33
N ALA A 263 -3.26 34.62 -49.05
CA ALA A 263 -4.09 35.72 -49.51
C ALA A 263 -3.73 37.05 -48.79
N LEU A 264 -3.09 37.02 -47.65
CA LEU A 264 -2.64 38.23 -46.94
C LEU A 264 -1.37 38.80 -47.60
N LYS A 265 -1.46 40.07 -48.05
CA LYS A 265 -0.38 40.78 -48.76
C LYS A 265 0.56 41.53 -47.79
N THR A 266 0.30 41.49 -46.50
CA THR A 266 1.11 42.11 -45.46
C THR A 266 2.42 41.41 -45.26
N PRO A 267 3.49 42.11 -44.81
CA PRO A 267 4.80 41.49 -44.52
C PRO A 267 4.69 40.40 -43.47
N GLU A 268 5.56 39.39 -43.61
CA GLU A 268 5.73 38.32 -42.62
C GLU A 268 6.63 38.75 -41.49
N TYR A 269 6.21 38.48 -40.24
CA TYR A 269 7.02 38.59 -39.04
C TYR A 269 7.25 37.19 -38.48
N VAL A 270 8.52 36.87 -38.25
CA VAL A 270 8.91 35.59 -37.63
C VAL A 270 9.40 35.84 -36.22
N TYR A 271 8.74 35.22 -35.28
CA TYR A 271 9.09 35.25 -33.85
C TYR A 271 9.72 33.91 -33.47
N GLU A 272 10.98 33.96 -33.04
CA GLU A 272 11.66 32.76 -32.57
C GLU A 272 11.36 32.50 -31.10
N GLY A 273 10.84 31.33 -30.81
CA GLY A 273 10.64 30.89 -29.44
C GLY A 273 11.95 30.45 -28.79
N GLU A 274 12.01 30.61 -27.50
CA GLU A 274 13.17 30.21 -26.71
C GLU A 274 12.92 28.90 -25.98
N ILE A 275 13.86 27.96 -26.09
CA ILE A 275 13.83 26.71 -25.35
C ILE A 275 15.01 26.74 -24.37
N GLU A 276 14.70 26.59 -23.08
CA GLU A 276 15.69 26.37 -22.03
C GLU A 276 15.58 24.93 -21.52
N GLY A 277 16.70 24.24 -21.37
CA GLY A 277 16.74 22.85 -20.93
C GLY A 277 16.18 21.87 -21.96
N THR A 278 15.36 20.93 -21.54
CA THR A 278 14.79 19.87 -22.40
C THR A 278 13.31 20.08 -22.64
N PHE A 279 12.93 20.42 -23.87
CA PHE A 279 11.54 20.51 -24.30
C PHE A 279 11.38 19.83 -25.67
N PRO A 280 10.63 18.68 -25.79
CA PRO A 280 10.51 17.97 -27.05
C PRO A 280 9.76 18.79 -28.10
N GLU A 281 10.24 18.81 -29.34
CA GLU A 281 9.58 19.54 -30.45
C GLU A 281 8.14 19.10 -30.70
N ASN A 282 7.84 17.82 -30.53
CA ASN A 282 6.48 17.28 -30.72
C ASN A 282 5.48 17.76 -29.65
N ASP A 283 5.97 18.24 -28.53
CA ASP A 283 5.16 18.72 -27.39
C ASP A 283 5.03 20.26 -27.38
N LEU A 284 5.64 20.96 -28.36
CA LEU A 284 5.53 22.42 -28.48
C LEU A 284 4.06 22.83 -28.73
N PRO A 285 3.51 23.71 -27.88
CA PRO A 285 2.14 24.18 -28.01
C PRO A 285 1.90 25.01 -29.30
N THR A 286 2.92 25.75 -29.74
CA THR A 286 2.95 26.50 -30.99
C THR A 286 4.29 26.31 -31.70
N ALA A 287 4.46 26.88 -32.90
CA ALA A 287 5.70 26.72 -33.67
C ALA A 287 6.89 27.42 -32.98
N LEU A 288 8.07 26.78 -33.02
CA LEU A 288 9.32 27.40 -32.54
C LEU A 288 9.60 28.69 -33.34
N GLN A 289 9.45 28.64 -34.64
CA GLN A 289 9.47 29.81 -35.54
C GLN A 289 8.01 30.17 -35.88
N LEU A 290 7.44 31.09 -35.13
CA LEU A 290 6.06 31.51 -35.30
C LEU A 290 5.97 32.62 -36.35
N THR A 291 5.46 32.29 -37.51
CA THR A 291 5.22 33.23 -38.61
C THR A 291 3.84 33.83 -38.52
N LEU A 292 3.76 35.15 -38.42
CA LEU A 292 2.52 35.92 -38.35
C LEU A 292 2.48 37.00 -39.42
N LYS A 293 1.29 37.38 -39.87
CA LYS A 293 1.00 38.52 -40.74
C LYS A 293 -0.08 39.41 -40.11
N GLU A 294 0.00 40.71 -40.35
CA GLU A 294 -1.11 41.60 -39.98
C GLU A 294 -2.38 41.22 -40.78
N GLY A 295 -3.51 41.18 -40.10
CA GLY A 295 -4.78 40.65 -40.63
C GLY A 295 -4.97 39.17 -40.47
N ALA A 296 -3.96 38.42 -40.03
CA ALA A 296 -4.10 36.99 -39.81
C ALA A 296 -5.03 36.68 -38.66
N GLN A 297 -5.88 35.68 -38.85
CA GLN A 297 -6.68 35.13 -37.75
C GLN A 297 -5.80 34.20 -36.91
N VAL A 298 -5.86 34.36 -35.63
CA VAL A 298 -5.11 33.51 -34.66
C VAL A 298 -6.07 32.95 -33.60
N ILE A 299 -5.63 31.84 -33.03
CA ILE A 299 -6.27 31.25 -31.87
C ILE A 299 -5.31 31.31 -30.70
N PHE A 300 -5.80 31.76 -29.53
CA PHE A 300 -5.07 31.69 -28.29
C PHE A 300 -5.00 30.24 -27.79
N ILE A 301 -3.83 29.83 -27.34
CA ILE A 301 -3.56 28.47 -26.88
C ILE A 301 -3.31 28.39 -25.38
N ARG A 302 -3.54 29.47 -24.65
CA ARG A 302 -3.44 29.56 -23.21
C ARG A 302 -4.41 30.61 -22.66
N ASN A 303 -4.91 30.39 -21.44
CA ASN A 303 -5.72 31.38 -20.74
C ASN A 303 -4.85 32.57 -20.33
N ASP A 304 -5.37 33.75 -20.47
CA ASP A 304 -4.72 34.95 -19.95
C ASP A 304 -4.81 35.03 -18.41
N LYS A 305 -3.79 35.60 -17.81
CA LYS A 305 -3.70 35.77 -16.34
C LYS A 305 -4.69 36.79 -15.81
N GLU A 306 -5.00 37.80 -16.63
CA GLU A 306 -5.96 38.89 -16.32
C GLU A 306 -7.37 38.58 -16.81
N GLY A 307 -7.58 37.39 -17.43
CA GLY A 307 -8.88 36.95 -17.90
C GLY A 307 -9.37 37.65 -19.18
N ARG A 308 -8.50 38.32 -19.94
CA ARG A 308 -8.83 39.00 -21.22
C ARG A 308 -9.26 38.02 -22.31
N TRP A 309 -8.68 36.81 -22.31
CA TRP A 309 -9.04 35.71 -23.21
C TRP A 309 -8.84 34.35 -22.54
N VAL A 310 -9.44 33.34 -23.10
CA VAL A 310 -9.26 31.93 -22.71
C VAL A 310 -8.68 31.12 -23.85
N ASN A 311 -8.17 29.94 -23.52
CA ASN A 311 -7.70 28.99 -24.51
C ASN A 311 -8.84 28.66 -25.51
N GLY A 312 -8.58 28.88 -26.80
CA GLY A 312 -9.58 28.74 -27.84
C GLY A 312 -10.18 30.07 -28.32
N THR A 313 -9.98 31.19 -27.62
CA THR A 313 -10.40 32.50 -28.10
C THR A 313 -9.77 32.80 -29.45
N ILE A 314 -10.58 33.28 -30.38
CA ILE A 314 -10.12 33.68 -31.71
C ILE A 314 -9.86 35.19 -31.68
N GLY A 315 -8.78 35.61 -32.34
CA GLY A 315 -8.45 37.01 -32.51
C GLY A 315 -7.94 37.27 -33.93
N ARG A 316 -7.81 38.55 -34.28
CA ARG A 316 -7.20 38.98 -35.53
C ARG A 316 -5.97 39.83 -35.22
N ILE A 317 -4.88 39.56 -35.86
CA ILE A 317 -3.65 40.36 -35.73
C ILE A 317 -3.92 41.74 -36.30
N GLN A 318 -3.89 42.77 -35.43
CA GLN A 318 -4.13 44.14 -35.80
C GLN A 318 -2.82 44.85 -36.17
N ARG A 319 -1.76 44.59 -35.43
CA ARG A 319 -0.42 45.15 -35.66
C ARG A 319 0.66 44.23 -35.16
N LEU A 320 1.75 44.19 -35.91
CA LEU A 320 2.97 43.48 -35.53
C LEU A 320 4.16 44.45 -35.46
N THR A 321 5.05 44.21 -34.51
CA THR A 321 6.36 44.83 -34.42
C THR A 321 7.39 43.71 -34.18
N THR A 322 8.65 44.03 -34.18
CA THR A 322 9.70 43.03 -33.88
C THR A 322 9.62 42.43 -32.48
N LEU A 323 8.92 43.12 -31.54
CA LEU A 323 8.87 42.71 -30.13
C LEU A 323 7.42 42.51 -29.61
N HIS A 324 6.42 42.97 -30.33
CA HIS A 324 5.05 42.97 -29.80
C HIS A 324 4.03 42.51 -30.84
N VAL A 325 3.09 41.73 -30.36
CA VAL A 325 1.94 41.22 -31.11
C VAL A 325 0.67 41.87 -30.54
N PHE A 326 -0.14 42.56 -31.40
CA PHE A 326 -1.40 43.18 -31.01
C PHE A 326 -2.54 42.44 -31.69
N VAL A 327 -3.47 41.93 -30.87
CA VAL A 327 -4.60 41.09 -31.32
C VAL A 327 -5.91 41.77 -30.96
N GLU A 328 -6.75 41.95 -31.94
CA GLU A 328 -8.13 42.37 -31.80
C GLU A 328 -9.01 41.16 -31.50
N LEU A 329 -9.82 41.22 -30.44
CA LEU A 329 -10.80 40.20 -30.10
C LEU A 329 -12.18 40.52 -30.70
N GLU A 330 -13.13 39.59 -30.50
CA GLU A 330 -14.50 39.69 -31.03
C GLU A 330 -15.26 40.91 -30.50
N ASP A 331 -14.93 41.42 -29.33
CA ASP A 331 -15.44 42.63 -28.71
C ASP A 331 -14.89 43.94 -29.32
N GLY A 332 -13.96 43.84 -30.28
CA GLY A 332 -13.29 44.95 -30.93
C GLY A 332 -12.15 45.55 -30.09
N ILE A 333 -11.84 45.00 -28.96
CA ILE A 333 -10.75 45.49 -28.09
C ILE A 333 -9.43 44.90 -28.60
N VAL A 334 -8.42 45.77 -28.73
CA VAL A 334 -7.09 45.37 -29.14
C VAL A 334 -6.22 45.19 -27.91
N HIS A 335 -5.68 43.99 -27.76
CA HIS A 335 -4.78 43.63 -26.64
C HIS A 335 -3.36 43.43 -27.13
N GLN A 336 -2.41 43.93 -26.36
CA GLN A 336 -1.00 43.52 -26.50
C GLN A 336 -0.88 42.14 -25.91
N VAL A 337 -0.36 41.19 -26.68
CA VAL A 337 -0.08 39.82 -26.28
C VAL A 337 1.36 39.73 -25.85
N GLU A 338 1.58 39.18 -24.69
CA GLU A 338 2.92 38.89 -24.15
C GLU A 338 3.29 37.45 -24.41
N GLU A 339 4.61 37.19 -24.43
CA GLU A 339 5.11 35.83 -24.48
C GLU A 339 4.76 35.08 -23.20
N GLU A 340 4.42 33.81 -23.35
CA GLU A 340 4.13 32.91 -22.23
C GLU A 340 5.15 31.78 -22.19
N THR A 341 5.43 31.29 -20.97
CA THR A 341 6.35 30.19 -20.74
C THR A 341 5.59 28.93 -20.41
N TRP A 342 5.88 27.86 -21.15
CA TRP A 342 5.40 26.52 -20.84
C TRP A 342 6.54 25.71 -20.25
N GLU A 343 6.26 24.92 -19.23
CA GLU A 343 7.22 24.08 -18.54
C GLU A 343 7.05 22.63 -18.92
N ASN A 344 8.13 21.96 -19.25
CA ASN A 344 8.19 20.50 -19.33
C ASN A 344 8.53 19.97 -17.95
N ILE A 345 7.53 19.43 -17.25
CA ILE A 345 7.70 18.94 -15.88
C ILE A 345 7.95 17.44 -15.84
N GLN A 346 8.71 17.04 -14.83
CA GLN A 346 8.88 15.64 -14.45
C GLN A 346 8.55 15.49 -12.97
N TYR A 347 7.67 14.55 -12.66
CA TYR A 347 7.36 14.24 -11.28
C TYR A 347 8.51 13.47 -10.61
N ALA A 348 8.90 13.89 -9.41
CA ALA A 348 9.86 13.22 -8.55
C ALA A 348 9.31 13.10 -7.12
N TYR A 349 9.94 12.25 -6.30
CA TYR A 349 9.60 12.15 -4.89
C TYR A 349 10.71 12.77 -4.05
N ASP A 350 10.40 13.84 -3.31
CA ASP A 350 11.31 14.48 -2.37
C ASP A 350 11.29 13.74 -1.03
N GLU A 351 12.41 13.12 -0.68
CA GLU A 351 12.55 12.34 0.56
C GLU A 351 12.46 13.19 1.83
N LYS A 352 12.96 14.43 1.77
CA LYS A 352 12.99 15.32 2.93
C LYS A 352 11.60 15.84 3.26
N LYS A 353 10.83 16.19 2.22
CA LYS A 353 9.47 16.71 2.34
C LYS A 353 8.41 15.60 2.36
N GLN A 354 8.78 14.35 2.05
CA GLN A 354 7.88 13.19 1.90
C GLN A 354 6.68 13.46 0.99
N GLN A 355 6.92 14.20 -0.10
CA GLN A 355 5.88 14.58 -1.05
C GLN A 355 6.35 14.43 -2.50
N VAL A 356 5.38 14.35 -3.43
CA VAL A 356 5.64 14.42 -4.86
C VAL A 356 5.93 15.88 -5.21
N VAL A 357 7.01 16.12 -5.93
CA VAL A 357 7.42 17.44 -6.41
C VAL A 357 7.52 17.43 -7.93
N GLU A 358 7.31 18.60 -8.51
CA GLU A 358 7.47 18.85 -9.94
C GLU A 358 8.86 19.42 -10.19
N ASN A 359 9.66 18.74 -11.01
CA ASN A 359 10.95 19.24 -11.46
C ASN A 359 10.78 19.72 -12.90
N VAL A 360 11.09 20.96 -13.13
CA VAL A 360 11.11 21.54 -14.47
C VAL A 360 12.35 21.01 -15.19
N LEU A 361 12.15 20.26 -16.27
CA LEU A 361 13.22 19.74 -17.13
C LEU A 361 13.67 20.77 -18.17
N GLY A 362 12.76 21.63 -18.55
CA GLY A 362 12.99 22.70 -19.49
C GLY A 362 11.75 23.55 -19.68
N SER A 363 11.91 24.69 -20.31
CA SER A 363 10.85 25.62 -20.61
C SER A 363 10.86 26.00 -22.08
N PHE A 364 9.68 26.38 -22.57
CA PHE A 364 9.49 26.94 -23.91
C PHE A 364 8.76 28.27 -23.77
N ARG A 365 9.34 29.31 -24.29
CA ARG A 365 8.78 30.67 -24.27
C ARG A 365 8.45 31.14 -25.68
N GLN A 366 7.20 31.55 -25.91
CA GLN A 366 6.71 32.05 -27.18
C GLN A 366 5.38 32.79 -26.97
N PHE A 367 4.92 33.54 -27.97
CA PHE A 367 3.56 34.10 -27.96
C PHE A 367 2.49 32.99 -27.92
N PRO A 368 1.47 33.11 -27.04
CA PRO A 368 0.46 32.05 -26.85
C PRO A 368 -0.60 32.07 -27.94
N VAL A 369 -0.19 32.22 -29.18
CA VAL A 369 -1.07 32.26 -30.36
C VAL A 369 -0.53 31.38 -31.48
N LYS A 370 -1.42 30.97 -32.37
CA LYS A 370 -1.08 30.33 -33.67
C LYS A 370 -2.07 30.74 -34.74
N PRO A 371 -1.65 30.90 -36.01
CA PRO A 371 -2.56 31.14 -37.10
C PRO A 371 -3.58 29.99 -37.22
N ALA A 372 -4.87 30.30 -37.29
CA ALA A 372 -5.92 29.31 -37.43
C ALA A 372 -7.19 29.89 -38.03
N TRP A 373 -7.49 29.56 -39.28
CA TRP A 373 -8.80 29.68 -39.89
C TRP A 373 -9.56 28.39 -39.89
N ALA A 374 -8.79 27.26 -39.83
CA ALA A 374 -9.34 25.92 -39.74
C ALA A 374 -8.57 25.05 -38.70
N LEU A 375 -9.29 24.15 -38.05
CA LEU A 375 -8.76 23.11 -37.17
C LEU A 375 -9.40 21.77 -37.50
N THR A 376 -8.68 20.67 -37.21
CA THR A 376 -9.35 19.37 -37.22
C THR A 376 -10.27 19.24 -36.02
N VAL A 377 -11.38 18.51 -36.16
CA VAL A 377 -12.30 18.20 -35.04
C VAL A 377 -11.53 17.62 -33.84
N HIS A 378 -10.49 16.80 -34.08
CA HIS A 378 -9.63 16.27 -33.01
C HIS A 378 -8.88 17.37 -32.25
N LYS A 379 -8.30 18.35 -32.97
CA LYS A 379 -7.56 19.45 -32.32
C LYS A 379 -8.45 20.48 -31.67
N SER A 380 -9.75 20.52 -32.01
CA SER A 380 -10.73 21.40 -31.36
C SER A 380 -11.24 20.84 -30.02
N GLN A 381 -10.86 19.63 -29.64
CA GLN A 381 -11.27 19.02 -28.37
C GLN A 381 -10.79 19.88 -27.18
N GLY A 382 -11.67 20.13 -26.23
CA GLY A 382 -11.39 21.03 -25.10
C GLY A 382 -11.66 22.51 -25.38
N LEU A 383 -11.68 22.95 -26.66
CA LEU A 383 -11.91 24.34 -27.05
C LEU A 383 -13.40 24.69 -27.13
N THR A 384 -13.72 25.98 -27.11
CA THR A 384 -15.08 26.51 -27.22
C THR A 384 -15.08 27.76 -28.10
N PHE A 385 -16.07 27.89 -28.97
CA PHE A 385 -16.19 28.97 -29.93
C PHE A 385 -17.61 29.57 -29.93
N ASN A 386 -17.73 30.83 -30.24
CA ASN A 386 -19.04 31.47 -30.47
C ASN A 386 -19.54 31.14 -31.88
N ASN A 387 -18.66 31.15 -32.87
CA ASN A 387 -19.01 30.91 -34.26
C ASN A 387 -18.10 29.83 -34.88
N VAL A 388 -18.71 28.78 -35.45
CA VAL A 388 -18.03 27.71 -36.11
C VAL A 388 -18.61 27.37 -37.45
N VAL A 389 -17.74 27.14 -38.42
CA VAL A 389 -18.08 26.47 -39.68
C VAL A 389 -17.73 25.01 -39.58
N ILE A 390 -18.62 24.12 -39.88
CA ILE A 390 -18.37 22.68 -39.83
C ILE A 390 -18.35 22.12 -41.26
N ASP A 391 -17.20 21.59 -41.64
CA ASP A 391 -17.00 20.92 -42.92
C ASP A 391 -16.84 19.40 -42.75
N PHE A 392 -17.92 18.68 -43.02
CA PHE A 392 -17.94 17.23 -43.07
C PHE A 392 -17.73 16.74 -44.53
N ALA A 393 -16.85 17.37 -45.33
CA ALA A 393 -16.53 16.89 -46.68
C ALA A 393 -16.05 15.43 -46.61
N GLY A 394 -16.92 14.51 -47.10
CA GLY A 394 -16.67 13.07 -47.05
C GLY A 394 -17.35 12.36 -45.88
N GLY A 395 -18.19 13.04 -45.07
CA GLY A 395 -18.90 12.48 -43.93
C GLY A 395 -18.07 12.36 -42.68
N ALA A 396 -18.73 12.07 -41.54
CA ALA A 396 -18.06 11.61 -40.36
C ALA A 396 -17.59 10.16 -40.51
N PHE A 397 -16.40 9.82 -40.08
CA PHE A 397 -15.80 8.48 -40.28
C PHE A 397 -15.43 7.80 -38.95
N THR A 398 -15.57 8.46 -37.81
CA THR A 398 -15.29 7.90 -36.51
C THR A 398 -16.38 8.28 -35.50
N SER A 399 -16.55 7.43 -34.48
CA SER A 399 -17.53 7.64 -33.41
C SER A 399 -17.26 8.95 -32.67
N GLY A 400 -18.32 9.67 -32.31
CA GLY A 400 -18.27 10.92 -31.56
C GLY A 400 -17.86 12.17 -32.33
N GLN A 401 -17.44 12.06 -33.60
CA GLN A 401 -16.87 13.17 -34.38
C GLN A 401 -17.89 14.29 -34.59
N THR A 402 -19.12 13.96 -34.94
CA THR A 402 -20.21 14.94 -35.13
C THR A 402 -20.58 15.61 -33.81
N TYR A 403 -20.71 14.85 -32.73
CA TYR A 403 -20.98 15.38 -31.40
C TYR A 403 -19.86 16.35 -30.96
N VAL A 404 -18.59 15.97 -31.14
CA VAL A 404 -17.47 16.85 -30.77
C VAL A 404 -17.52 18.16 -31.57
N ALA A 405 -17.73 18.09 -32.88
CA ALA A 405 -17.77 19.29 -33.73
C ALA A 405 -18.91 20.24 -33.31
N LEU A 406 -20.14 19.72 -33.16
CA LEU A 406 -21.31 20.53 -32.75
C LEU A 406 -21.15 21.10 -31.34
N SER A 407 -20.61 20.29 -30.41
CA SER A 407 -20.40 20.69 -29.00
C SER A 407 -19.30 21.75 -28.81
N ARG A 408 -18.56 22.13 -29.85
CA ARG A 408 -17.59 23.24 -29.78
C ARG A 408 -18.24 24.57 -29.74
N CYS A 409 -19.45 24.68 -30.24
CA CYS A 409 -20.22 25.95 -30.25
C CYS A 409 -21.03 26.13 -28.97
N THR A 410 -21.19 27.38 -28.57
CA THR A 410 -21.99 27.77 -27.39
C THR A 410 -23.49 27.78 -27.65
N SER A 411 -23.91 28.00 -28.91
CA SER A 411 -25.32 28.05 -29.32
C SER A 411 -25.52 27.48 -30.72
N LEU A 412 -26.78 27.16 -31.08
CA LEU A 412 -27.15 26.68 -32.40
C LEU A 412 -26.93 27.73 -33.49
N GLU A 413 -27.17 29.00 -33.16
CA GLU A 413 -27.04 30.15 -34.06
C GLU A 413 -25.60 30.35 -34.55
N GLY A 414 -24.63 30.03 -33.69
CA GLY A 414 -23.21 30.14 -34.03
C GLY A 414 -22.69 29.03 -34.98
N ILE A 415 -23.52 28.02 -35.29
CA ILE A 415 -23.13 26.94 -36.17
C ILE A 415 -23.50 27.25 -37.62
N THR A 416 -22.53 27.07 -38.54
CA THR A 416 -22.74 27.01 -39.98
C THR A 416 -22.25 25.68 -40.53
N LEU A 417 -23.11 24.94 -41.22
CA LEU A 417 -22.74 23.69 -41.86
C LEU A 417 -22.44 23.96 -43.35
N LEU A 418 -21.31 23.46 -43.87
CA LEU A 418 -21.06 23.55 -45.32
C LEU A 418 -21.79 22.46 -46.12
N LYS A 419 -22.20 21.37 -45.45
CA LYS A 419 -23.03 20.30 -46.02
C LYS A 419 -24.08 19.85 -45.01
N PRO A 420 -25.27 19.44 -45.51
CA PRO A 420 -26.29 18.92 -44.62
C PRO A 420 -25.85 17.63 -43.94
N LEU A 421 -26.19 17.47 -42.67
CA LEU A 421 -25.97 16.26 -41.89
C LEU A 421 -27.09 15.26 -42.16
N SER A 422 -26.70 14.00 -42.19
CA SER A 422 -27.61 12.85 -42.26
C SER A 422 -27.49 12.00 -40.99
N GLU A 423 -28.43 11.07 -40.76
CA GLU A 423 -28.35 10.11 -39.66
C GLU A 423 -27.04 9.28 -39.70
N ARG A 424 -26.46 9.05 -40.88
CA ARG A 424 -25.22 8.29 -41.10
C ARG A 424 -23.98 9.03 -40.59
N ASP A 425 -24.07 10.36 -40.41
CA ASP A 425 -22.98 11.19 -39.91
C ASP A 425 -22.97 11.20 -38.38
N ILE A 426 -24.02 10.66 -37.71
CA ILE A 426 -24.09 10.52 -36.25
C ILE A 426 -23.68 9.11 -35.86
N ILE A 427 -22.40 8.92 -35.71
CA ILE A 427 -21.80 7.60 -35.40
C ILE A 427 -21.54 7.53 -33.91
N VAL A 428 -22.11 6.51 -33.25
CA VAL A 428 -21.86 6.20 -31.84
C VAL A 428 -21.57 4.71 -31.69
N ASN A 429 -20.53 4.38 -30.93
CA ASN A 429 -20.16 3.00 -30.70
C ASN A 429 -21.06 2.37 -29.64
N THR A 430 -21.63 1.20 -29.90
CA THR A 430 -22.52 0.49 -29.00
C THR A 430 -21.88 0.15 -27.67
N ALA A 431 -20.57 -0.18 -27.63
CA ALA A 431 -19.85 -0.44 -26.39
C ALA A 431 -19.83 0.76 -25.44
N VAL A 432 -19.79 2.00 -25.98
CA VAL A 432 -19.87 3.24 -25.20
C VAL A 432 -21.25 3.39 -24.59
N VAL A 433 -22.32 3.13 -25.38
CA VAL A 433 -23.70 3.19 -24.91
C VAL A 433 -23.94 2.15 -23.80
N ASP A 434 -23.46 0.93 -23.97
CA ASP A 434 -23.62 -0.12 -22.96
C ASP A 434 -22.87 0.21 -21.68
N PHE A 435 -21.66 0.74 -21.77
CA PHE A 435 -20.89 1.16 -20.62
C PHE A 435 -21.55 2.33 -19.87
N SER A 436 -22.16 3.26 -20.59
CA SER A 436 -22.82 4.44 -20.00
C SER A 436 -24.03 4.10 -19.13
N ARG A 437 -24.63 2.92 -19.29
CA ARG A 437 -25.73 2.44 -18.43
C ARG A 437 -25.31 2.27 -16.96
N ARG A 438 -24.00 2.22 -16.68
CA ARG A 438 -23.43 2.12 -15.33
C ARG A 438 -23.22 3.48 -14.68
N PHE A 439 -23.46 4.59 -15.38
CA PHE A 439 -23.19 5.91 -14.84
C PHE A 439 -24.11 6.24 -13.66
N ASN A 440 -23.52 6.77 -12.60
CA ASN A 440 -24.20 7.18 -11.38
C ASN A 440 -25.01 6.05 -10.72
N ASP A 441 -24.49 4.81 -10.82
CA ASP A 441 -25.07 3.68 -10.09
C ASP A 441 -24.84 3.89 -8.59
N GLN A 442 -25.91 4.29 -7.89
CA GLN A 442 -25.85 4.56 -6.46
C GLN A 442 -25.47 3.34 -5.64
N GLN A 443 -25.89 2.13 -6.08
CA GLN A 443 -25.54 0.91 -5.39
C GLN A 443 -24.05 0.63 -5.47
N ALA A 444 -23.43 0.85 -6.64
CA ALA A 444 -21.97 0.71 -6.82
C ALA A 444 -21.19 1.74 -5.99
N ILE A 445 -21.67 3.00 -5.91
CA ILE A 445 -21.07 4.06 -5.10
C ILE A 445 -21.12 3.69 -3.61
N ASP A 446 -22.29 3.28 -3.11
CA ASP A 446 -22.48 2.93 -1.71
C ASP A 446 -21.69 1.66 -1.35
N GLN A 447 -21.65 0.68 -2.24
CA GLN A 447 -20.82 -0.52 -2.05
C GLN A 447 -19.33 -0.17 -1.96
N ALA A 448 -18.83 0.71 -2.82
CA ALA A 448 -17.44 1.17 -2.77
C ALA A 448 -17.10 1.84 -1.43
N LYS A 449 -17.99 2.69 -0.92
CA LYS A 449 -17.85 3.34 0.40
C LYS A 449 -17.86 2.31 1.54
N ARG A 450 -18.77 1.33 1.50
CA ARG A 450 -18.86 0.24 2.48
C ARG A 450 -17.59 -0.64 2.47
N THR A 451 -17.14 -1.04 1.30
CA THR A 451 -15.92 -1.87 1.15
C THR A 451 -14.71 -1.17 1.76
N GLU A 452 -14.56 0.15 1.54
CA GLU A 452 -13.46 0.89 2.16
C GLU A 452 -13.62 1.01 3.68
N GLN A 453 -14.84 1.26 4.17
CA GLN A 453 -15.12 1.28 5.62
C GLN A 453 -14.74 -0.05 6.27
N ALA A 454 -15.14 -1.17 5.66
CA ALA A 454 -14.75 -2.49 6.12
C ALA A 454 -13.22 -2.68 6.09
N ARG A 455 -12.56 -2.24 5.01
CA ARG A 455 -11.10 -2.31 4.88
C ARG A 455 -10.37 -1.53 6.00
N GLN A 456 -10.84 -0.32 6.35
CA GLN A 456 -10.27 0.46 7.45
C GLN A 456 -10.40 -0.29 8.78
N LEU A 457 -11.54 -0.91 9.02
CA LEU A 457 -11.76 -1.72 10.22
C LEU A 457 -10.88 -3.00 10.24
N TYR A 458 -10.67 -3.67 9.09
CA TYR A 458 -9.73 -4.79 9.00
C TYR A 458 -8.29 -4.36 9.27
N LEU A 459 -7.87 -3.18 8.79
CA LEU A 459 -6.52 -2.64 9.08
C LEU A 459 -6.37 -2.30 10.55
N ARG A 460 -7.42 -1.73 11.18
CA ARG A 460 -7.45 -1.48 12.63
C ARG A 460 -7.37 -2.78 13.42
N ALA A 461 -8.12 -3.80 13.02
CA ALA A 461 -8.07 -5.12 13.64
C ALA A 461 -6.67 -5.73 13.54
N LYS A 462 -6.03 -5.65 12.36
CA LYS A 462 -4.65 -6.10 12.17
C LYS A 462 -3.67 -5.35 13.07
N HIS A 463 -3.75 -4.02 13.12
CA HIS A 463 -2.90 -3.20 13.98
C HIS A 463 -3.07 -3.58 15.45
N ALA A 464 -4.32 -3.73 15.91
CA ALA A 464 -4.62 -4.16 17.25
C ALA A 464 -4.07 -5.57 17.56
N PHE A 465 -4.14 -6.50 16.60
CA PHE A 465 -3.54 -7.82 16.69
C PHE A 465 -2.02 -7.75 16.87
N ASP A 466 -1.33 -6.98 16.04
CA ASP A 466 0.12 -6.81 16.09
C ASP A 466 0.61 -6.20 17.42
N HIS A 467 -0.27 -5.43 18.11
CA HIS A 467 0.00 -4.80 19.41
C HIS A 467 -0.64 -5.54 20.60
N GLN A 468 -1.14 -6.78 20.40
CA GLN A 468 -1.76 -7.63 21.43
C GLN A 468 -3.00 -7.01 22.12
N GLN A 469 -3.67 -6.09 21.45
CA GLN A 469 -4.91 -5.46 21.88
C GLN A 469 -6.11 -6.32 21.44
N TRP A 470 -6.29 -7.48 22.08
CA TRP A 470 -7.20 -8.53 21.61
C TRP A 470 -8.66 -8.09 21.52
N ARG A 471 -9.12 -7.29 22.47
CA ARG A 471 -10.51 -6.79 22.49
C ARG A 471 -10.78 -5.91 21.28
N ASP A 472 -9.94 -4.89 21.05
CA ASP A 472 -10.06 -3.96 19.91
C ASP A 472 -9.92 -4.70 18.56
N CYS A 473 -9.08 -5.74 18.53
CA CYS A 473 -8.93 -6.61 17.37
C CYS A 473 -10.24 -7.31 17.03
N VAL A 474 -10.85 -7.98 18.00
CA VAL A 474 -12.10 -8.74 17.80
C VAL A 474 -13.27 -7.81 17.44
N GLU A 475 -13.43 -6.70 18.15
CA GLU A 475 -14.49 -5.72 17.91
C GLU A 475 -14.37 -5.10 16.51
N SER A 476 -13.16 -4.68 16.12
CA SER A 476 -12.91 -4.11 14.79
C SER A 476 -13.11 -5.13 13.68
N PHE A 477 -12.67 -6.38 13.89
CA PHE A 477 -12.83 -7.47 12.94
C PHE A 477 -14.30 -7.86 12.76
N ALA A 478 -15.06 -8.00 13.83
CA ALA A 478 -16.50 -8.31 13.78
C ALA A 478 -17.27 -7.20 13.07
N SER A 479 -16.97 -5.93 13.37
CA SER A 479 -17.57 -4.77 12.71
C SER A 479 -17.25 -4.74 11.21
N ALA A 480 -16.00 -5.02 10.82
CA ALA A 480 -15.60 -5.11 9.41
C ALA A 480 -16.38 -6.21 8.67
N ASN A 481 -16.45 -7.39 9.28
CA ASN A 481 -17.13 -8.56 8.68
C ASN A 481 -18.66 -8.36 8.55
N ALA A 482 -19.26 -7.56 9.42
CA ALA A 482 -20.68 -7.20 9.32
C ALA A 482 -20.97 -6.26 8.14
N ILE A 483 -20.01 -5.42 7.74
CA ILE A 483 -20.14 -4.48 6.62
C ILE A 483 -19.83 -5.17 5.29
N ASP A 484 -18.71 -5.91 5.23
CA ASP A 484 -18.24 -6.61 4.03
C ASP A 484 -17.53 -7.91 4.44
N ASN A 485 -18.19 -9.03 4.25
CA ASN A 485 -17.66 -10.34 4.61
C ASN A 485 -16.59 -10.82 3.61
N GLN A 486 -15.37 -10.33 3.78
CA GLN A 486 -14.23 -10.76 2.96
C GLN A 486 -13.75 -12.19 3.28
N LEU A 487 -14.13 -12.76 4.43
CA LEU A 487 -13.79 -14.15 4.78
C LEU A 487 -14.42 -15.18 3.82
N ALA A 488 -15.52 -14.83 3.18
CA ALA A 488 -16.15 -15.68 2.17
C ALA A 488 -15.35 -15.79 0.87
N GLN A 489 -14.38 -14.90 0.64
CA GLN A 489 -13.57 -14.90 -0.58
C GLN A 489 -12.55 -16.05 -0.56
N PRO A 490 -12.46 -16.90 -1.60
CA PRO A 490 -11.53 -18.04 -1.63
C PRO A 490 -10.06 -17.65 -1.49
N ALA A 491 -9.69 -16.45 -1.95
CA ALA A 491 -8.32 -15.94 -1.79
C ALA A 491 -7.98 -15.62 -0.33
N VAL A 492 -8.93 -15.02 0.41
CA VAL A 492 -8.79 -14.71 1.84
C VAL A 492 -8.75 -16.00 2.65
N GLN A 493 -9.64 -16.96 2.35
CA GLN A 493 -9.65 -18.27 3.01
C GLN A 493 -8.31 -18.99 2.84
N ARG A 494 -7.76 -19.03 1.63
CA ARG A 494 -6.44 -19.61 1.38
C ARG A 494 -5.32 -18.90 2.17
N LEU A 495 -5.39 -17.57 2.25
CA LEU A 495 -4.41 -16.79 3.02
C LEU A 495 -4.49 -17.11 4.52
N ILE A 496 -5.72 -17.22 5.06
CA ILE A 496 -5.94 -17.59 6.47
C ILE A 496 -5.39 -18.98 6.73
N VAL A 497 -5.73 -19.97 5.89
CA VAL A 497 -5.22 -21.35 6.02
C VAL A 497 -3.68 -21.38 5.99
N MET A 498 -3.05 -20.66 5.06
CA MET A 498 -1.59 -20.57 5.01
C MET A 498 -0.98 -19.94 6.28
N ARG A 499 -1.63 -18.91 6.83
CA ARG A 499 -1.17 -18.25 8.06
C ARG A 499 -1.33 -19.14 9.28
N LEU A 500 -2.46 -19.86 9.39
CA LEU A 500 -2.69 -20.83 10.45
C LEU A 500 -1.65 -21.95 10.39
N ALA A 501 -1.40 -22.53 9.23
CA ALA A 501 -0.37 -23.55 9.06
C ALA A 501 1.05 -23.04 9.43
N SER A 502 1.36 -21.79 9.12
CA SER A 502 2.64 -21.17 9.56
C SER A 502 2.70 -20.98 11.08
N PHE A 503 1.55 -20.67 11.70
CA PHE A 503 1.47 -20.54 13.16
C PHE A 503 1.61 -21.89 13.85
N ASP A 504 0.94 -22.93 13.36
CA ASP A 504 1.08 -24.30 13.86
C ASP A 504 2.54 -24.77 13.78
N HIS A 505 3.21 -24.49 12.68
CA HIS A 505 4.64 -24.81 12.54
C HIS A 505 5.52 -24.06 13.57
N MET A 506 5.25 -22.80 13.87
CA MET A 506 5.95 -22.06 14.93
C MET A 506 5.68 -22.65 16.31
N VAL A 507 4.46 -23.05 16.61
CA VAL A 507 4.09 -23.71 17.87
C VAL A 507 4.85 -25.02 18.02
N ASP A 508 4.91 -25.84 16.96
CA ASP A 508 5.69 -27.09 16.96
C ASP A 508 7.20 -26.84 17.18
N GLN A 509 7.77 -25.80 16.54
CA GLN A 509 9.17 -25.42 16.77
C GLN A 509 9.43 -25.01 18.22
N VAL A 510 8.52 -24.23 18.82
CA VAL A 510 8.64 -23.84 20.25
C VAL A 510 8.61 -25.08 21.14
N ARG A 511 7.71 -26.04 20.86
CA ARG A 511 7.63 -27.30 21.62
C ARG A 511 8.92 -28.10 21.50
N VAL A 512 9.47 -28.27 20.30
CA VAL A 512 10.73 -28.99 20.08
C VAL A 512 11.91 -28.33 20.80
N LEU A 513 11.95 -26.98 20.78
CA LEU A 513 12.97 -26.22 21.50
C LEU A 513 12.83 -26.39 23.02
N GLN A 514 11.60 -26.38 23.54
CA GLN A 514 11.33 -26.60 24.96
C GLN A 514 11.78 -28.00 25.39
N GLU A 515 11.44 -29.05 24.64
CA GLU A 515 11.86 -30.41 24.88
C GLU A 515 13.41 -30.56 24.86
N ALA A 516 14.07 -29.85 23.94
CA ALA A 516 15.54 -29.84 23.88
C ALA A 516 16.16 -29.12 25.10
N ILE A 517 15.57 -28.02 25.56
CA ILE A 517 16.02 -27.31 26.78
C ILE A 517 15.86 -28.21 28.01
N ASP A 518 14.69 -28.86 28.16
CA ASP A 518 14.43 -29.77 29.29
C ASP A 518 15.39 -30.96 29.29
N SER A 519 15.68 -31.52 28.12
CA SER A 519 16.68 -32.58 27.95
C SER A 519 18.08 -32.11 28.32
N GLN A 520 18.47 -30.88 27.92
CA GLN A 520 19.77 -30.32 28.31
C GLN A 520 19.87 -30.10 29.84
N HIS A 521 18.80 -29.57 30.45
CA HIS A 521 18.75 -29.40 31.90
C HIS A 521 18.91 -30.75 32.63
N GLN A 522 18.25 -31.80 32.12
CA GLN A 522 18.37 -33.13 32.71
C GLN A 522 19.82 -33.67 32.63
N LEU A 523 20.49 -33.51 31.47
CA LEU A 523 21.88 -33.87 31.29
C LEU A 523 22.81 -33.09 32.22
N LEU A 524 22.57 -31.79 32.41
CA LEU A 524 23.36 -30.97 33.31
C LEU A 524 23.20 -31.43 34.77
N ARG A 525 21.99 -31.76 35.22
CA ARG A 525 21.74 -32.33 36.55
C ARG A 525 22.44 -33.69 36.75
N GLN A 526 22.38 -34.55 35.73
CA GLN A 526 23.09 -35.81 35.76
C GLN A 526 24.62 -35.62 35.88
N LEU A 527 25.18 -34.72 35.07
CA LEU A 527 26.61 -34.41 35.12
C LEU A 527 27.03 -33.80 36.48
N ALA A 528 26.21 -32.93 37.06
CA ALA A 528 26.46 -32.42 38.40
C ALA A 528 26.44 -33.51 39.46
N SER A 529 25.50 -34.45 39.36
CA SER A 529 25.44 -35.62 40.26
C SER A 529 26.68 -36.52 40.11
N GLU A 530 27.20 -36.75 38.88
CA GLU A 530 28.42 -37.51 38.64
C GLU A 530 29.65 -36.83 39.30
N TYR A 531 29.79 -35.50 39.17
CA TYR A 531 30.84 -34.76 39.85
C TYR A 531 30.70 -34.80 41.37
N ALA A 532 29.49 -34.79 41.92
CA ALA A 532 29.24 -34.95 43.35
C ALA A 532 29.72 -36.35 43.83
N ALA A 533 29.36 -37.40 43.06
CA ALA A 533 29.83 -38.78 43.34
C ALA A 533 31.35 -38.93 43.24
N MET A 534 32.00 -38.28 42.25
CA MET A 534 33.49 -38.25 42.18
C MET A 534 34.10 -37.54 43.42
N GLY A 535 33.44 -36.52 43.91
CA GLY A 535 33.81 -35.88 45.19
C GLY A 535 33.76 -36.86 46.37
N ASP A 536 32.66 -37.61 46.49
CA ASP A 536 32.51 -38.63 47.52
C ASP A 536 33.56 -39.76 47.42
N GLN A 537 33.83 -40.23 46.19
CA GLN A 537 34.88 -41.23 45.92
C GLN A 537 36.29 -40.75 46.32
N SER A 538 36.60 -39.48 46.03
CA SER A 538 37.87 -38.86 46.40
C SER A 538 38.13 -38.80 47.92
N GLN A 539 37.08 -38.87 48.71
CA GLN A 539 37.12 -38.87 50.18
C GLN A 539 37.15 -40.29 50.76
N GLY A 540 37.06 -41.33 49.95
CA GLY A 540 36.92 -42.71 50.44
C GLY A 540 35.50 -43.04 50.92
N PHE A 541 34.55 -42.17 50.80
CA PHE A 541 33.13 -42.39 51.18
C PHE A 541 32.39 -43.32 50.18
N GLY A 542 32.95 -43.58 49.03
CA GLY A 542 32.29 -44.38 47.96
C GLY A 542 32.19 -45.87 48.27
N SER A 543 32.88 -46.43 49.27
CA SER A 543 32.80 -47.83 49.63
C SER A 543 31.82 -48.13 50.80
N LEU A 544 31.06 -47.08 51.29
CA LEU A 544 30.22 -47.26 52.45
C LEU A 544 28.69 -47.14 52.14
N VAL A 545 28.31 -47.20 50.87
CA VAL A 545 26.91 -47.35 50.47
C VAL A 545 26.61 -48.85 50.29
N GLY A 546 26.76 -49.59 51.33
CA GLY A 546 26.27 -50.96 51.53
C GLY A 546 25.93 -51.15 53.00
N GLU A 547 24.65 -51.34 53.21
CA GLU A 547 23.87 -51.76 54.40
C GLU A 547 24.59 -52.06 55.74
N GLU A 548 25.57 -51.30 56.20
CA GLU A 548 26.06 -51.40 57.57
C GLU A 548 26.30 -50.06 58.20
N ALA A 549 25.67 -49.83 59.34
CA ALA A 549 25.72 -48.65 60.16
C ALA A 549 27.17 -48.23 60.45
N VAL A 550 27.53 -47.01 59.95
CA VAL A 550 28.80 -46.38 60.28
C VAL A 550 28.71 -45.90 61.73
N THR A 551 29.39 -46.62 62.64
CA THR A 551 29.77 -46.09 63.93
C THR A 551 30.76 -44.97 63.73
N TYR A 552 30.35 -43.76 64.00
CA TYR A 552 31.21 -42.58 64.03
C TYR A 552 32.28 -42.72 65.11
N GLY A 553 33.50 -43.12 64.70
CA GLY A 553 34.60 -43.21 65.65
C GLY A 553 35.86 -43.85 65.14
N GLU A 554 36.42 -43.30 64.03
CA GLU A 554 37.88 -43.30 63.80
C GLU A 554 38.08 -42.44 62.51
N ALA A 555 38.59 -41.21 62.69
CA ALA A 555 38.94 -40.35 61.57
C ALA A 555 40.14 -40.92 60.86
N VAL A 556 39.94 -41.45 59.61
CA VAL A 556 41.05 -41.74 58.70
C VAL A 556 41.62 -40.35 58.29
N PRO A 557 42.94 -40.12 58.44
CA PRO A 557 43.56 -38.87 58.06
C PRO A 557 43.40 -38.70 56.55
N LEU A 558 42.59 -37.72 56.17
CA LEU A 558 42.39 -37.38 54.77
C LEU A 558 43.70 -36.74 54.24
N ASP A 559 44.22 -37.22 53.13
CA ASP A 559 45.33 -36.61 52.42
C ASP A 559 44.92 -35.27 51.86
N ASP A 560 45.79 -34.27 51.96
CA ASP A 560 45.55 -32.88 51.50
C ASP A 560 45.15 -32.82 50.01
N ILE A 561 45.66 -33.76 49.19
CA ILE A 561 45.33 -33.91 47.79
C ILE A 561 43.91 -34.44 47.61
N ALA A 562 43.49 -35.40 48.40
CA ALA A 562 42.13 -35.97 48.36
C ALA A 562 41.08 -34.90 48.73
N ILE A 563 41.36 -34.09 49.78
CA ILE A 563 40.50 -32.97 50.21
C ILE A 563 40.33 -31.97 49.09
N ARG A 564 41.42 -31.49 48.46
CA ARG A 564 41.39 -30.53 47.37
C ARG A 564 40.64 -31.06 46.15
N THR A 565 40.85 -32.34 45.80
CA THR A 565 40.21 -33.00 44.67
C THR A 565 38.70 -33.13 44.92
N ALA A 566 38.30 -33.53 46.09
CA ALA A 566 36.89 -33.63 46.47
C ALA A 566 36.18 -32.28 46.45
N LEU A 567 36.80 -31.22 47.01
CA LEU A 567 36.26 -29.85 46.98
C LEU A 567 36.10 -29.33 45.54
N ALA A 568 37.13 -29.57 44.71
CA ALA A 568 37.08 -29.16 43.29
C ALA A 568 35.93 -29.83 42.54
N ASN A 569 35.64 -31.09 42.83
CA ASN A 569 34.56 -31.85 42.22
C ASN A 569 33.17 -31.31 42.71
N TYR A 570 33.00 -31.08 44.01
CA TYR A 570 31.76 -30.50 44.56
C TYR A 570 31.52 -29.09 44.03
N ASP A 571 32.57 -28.25 43.98
CA ASP A 571 32.47 -26.90 43.43
C ASP A 571 32.13 -26.90 41.92
N LYS A 572 32.59 -27.89 41.17
CA LYS A 572 32.26 -28.08 39.78
C LYS A 572 30.82 -28.53 39.60
N ALA A 573 30.36 -29.48 40.43
CA ALA A 573 28.95 -29.89 40.48
C ALA A 573 28.03 -28.71 40.73
N LEU A 574 28.32 -27.90 41.74
CA LEU A 574 27.52 -26.71 42.10
C LEU A 574 27.58 -25.57 41.07
N ARG A 575 28.64 -25.49 40.24
CA ARG A 575 28.68 -24.57 39.11
C ARG A 575 27.81 -25.02 37.95
N ILE A 576 27.70 -26.32 37.74
CA ILE A 576 26.88 -26.93 36.68
C ILE A 576 25.40 -26.91 37.07
N ASP A 577 25.10 -27.34 38.30
CA ASP A 577 23.76 -27.29 38.86
C ASP A 577 23.84 -26.73 40.30
N PRO A 578 23.46 -25.43 40.46
CA PRO A 578 23.46 -24.80 41.80
C PRO A 578 22.52 -25.43 42.80
N GLU A 579 21.57 -26.25 42.36
CA GLU A 579 20.61 -26.97 43.21
C GLU A 579 21.00 -28.41 43.51
N CYS A 580 22.21 -28.84 43.14
CA CYS A 580 22.70 -30.21 43.36
C CYS A 580 22.86 -30.52 44.85
N ILE A 581 21.83 -31.11 45.49
CA ILE A 581 21.80 -31.44 46.90
C ILE A 581 22.92 -32.40 47.29
N ALA A 582 23.23 -33.40 46.42
CA ALA A 582 24.29 -34.35 46.69
C ALA A 582 25.65 -33.67 46.88
N ALA A 583 25.95 -32.66 46.03
CA ALA A 583 27.20 -31.89 46.13
C ALA A 583 27.22 -30.99 47.41
N MET A 584 26.10 -30.40 47.79
CA MET A 584 26.00 -29.62 49.03
C MET A 584 26.22 -30.48 50.24
N LEU A 585 25.61 -31.68 50.31
CA LEU A 585 25.75 -32.63 51.39
C LEU A 585 27.20 -33.19 51.44
N GLY A 586 27.78 -33.59 50.32
CA GLY A 586 29.14 -34.08 50.22
C GLY A 586 30.15 -33.04 50.70
N LYS A 587 29.99 -31.80 50.23
CA LYS A 587 30.81 -30.64 50.63
C LYS A 587 30.64 -30.35 52.14
N GLY A 588 29.41 -30.41 52.64
CA GLY A 588 29.10 -30.21 54.07
C GLY A 588 29.78 -31.27 54.94
N ARG A 589 29.71 -32.56 54.57
CA ARG A 589 30.41 -33.64 55.26
C ARG A 589 31.94 -33.44 55.25
N LEU A 590 32.48 -33.03 54.12
CA LEU A 590 33.94 -32.79 54.01
C LEU A 590 34.37 -31.60 54.90
N MET A 591 33.63 -30.50 54.84
CA MET A 591 33.92 -29.33 55.67
C MET A 591 33.84 -29.67 57.18
N ALA A 592 32.89 -30.48 57.60
CA ALA A 592 32.80 -30.99 58.95
C ALA A 592 34.02 -31.87 59.35
N ALA A 593 34.48 -32.73 58.43
CA ALA A 593 35.62 -33.62 58.65
C ALA A 593 36.98 -32.87 58.77
N ILE A 594 37.11 -31.71 58.18
CA ILE A 594 38.32 -30.84 58.25
C ILE A 594 38.17 -29.69 59.27
N ASP A 595 37.22 -29.79 60.17
CA ASP A 595 36.93 -28.87 61.27
C ASP A 595 36.55 -27.42 60.84
N GLN A 596 36.08 -27.28 59.59
CA GLN A 596 35.52 -26.00 59.04
C GLN A 596 34.02 -25.91 59.32
N THR A 597 33.67 -25.84 60.58
CA THR A 597 32.31 -26.00 61.07
C THR A 597 31.32 -25.01 60.49
N ASP A 598 31.66 -23.69 60.44
CA ASP A 598 30.78 -22.67 59.91
C ASP A 598 30.44 -22.91 58.42
N ARG A 599 31.41 -23.36 57.65
CA ARG A 599 31.23 -23.70 56.24
C ARG A 599 30.40 -24.98 56.04
N ALA A 600 30.54 -25.94 56.96
CA ALA A 600 29.73 -27.16 56.95
C ALA A 600 28.27 -26.83 57.22
N ILE A 601 28.01 -25.99 58.22
CA ILE A 601 26.64 -25.49 58.54
C ILE A 601 26.05 -24.82 57.33
N ALA A 602 26.76 -23.86 56.70
CA ALA A 602 26.30 -23.16 55.51
C ALA A 602 25.94 -24.10 54.35
N CYS A 603 26.73 -25.19 54.10
CA CYS A 603 26.41 -26.16 53.08
C CYS A 603 25.13 -26.95 53.36
N TYR A 604 24.92 -27.38 54.60
CA TYR A 604 23.67 -28.05 54.97
C TYR A 604 22.45 -27.13 54.97
N GLU A 605 22.59 -25.88 55.38
CA GLU A 605 21.53 -24.89 55.27
C GLU A 605 21.16 -24.58 53.81
N GLN A 606 22.15 -24.54 52.91
CA GLN A 606 21.92 -24.40 51.49
C GLN A 606 21.16 -25.62 50.91
N ALA A 607 21.52 -26.84 51.32
CA ALA A 607 20.78 -28.05 50.95
C ALA A 607 19.33 -27.99 51.43
N LEU A 608 19.10 -27.52 52.66
CA LEU A 608 17.74 -27.33 53.21
C LEU A 608 16.94 -26.17 52.55
N ALA A 609 17.63 -25.19 52.02
CA ALA A 609 16.96 -24.13 51.25
C ALA A 609 16.44 -24.68 49.91
N THR A 610 17.11 -25.69 49.31
CA THR A 610 16.71 -26.39 48.10
C THR A 610 15.66 -27.46 48.35
N ASP A 611 15.86 -28.30 49.40
CA ASP A 611 14.92 -29.31 49.87
C ASP A 611 14.76 -29.21 51.39
N GLY A 612 13.67 -28.62 51.84
CA GLY A 612 13.38 -28.36 53.26
C GLY A 612 13.21 -29.63 54.11
N ASP A 613 12.94 -30.79 53.51
CA ASP A 613 12.75 -32.09 54.13
C ASP A 613 13.94 -33.03 53.94
N CYS A 614 15.10 -32.50 53.47
CA CYS A 614 16.30 -33.30 53.24
C CYS A 614 16.81 -33.92 54.59
N TYR A 615 16.60 -35.22 54.74
CA TYR A 615 16.99 -35.98 55.92
C TYR A 615 18.49 -35.85 56.26
N ASP A 616 19.35 -36.06 55.27
CA ASP A 616 20.81 -36.05 55.45
C ASP A 616 21.34 -34.67 55.87
N ALA A 617 20.72 -33.60 55.40
CA ALA A 617 21.09 -32.26 55.78
C ALA A 617 20.68 -31.97 57.29
N HIS A 618 19.50 -32.41 57.69
CA HIS A 618 19.08 -32.32 59.07
C HIS A 618 19.92 -33.13 60.03
N MET A 619 20.31 -34.34 59.60
CA MET A 619 21.22 -35.19 60.39
C MET A 619 22.63 -34.61 60.49
N GLY A 620 23.15 -34.07 59.34
CA GLY A 620 24.45 -33.39 59.32
C GLY A 620 24.51 -32.20 60.31
N LEU A 621 23.51 -31.32 60.24
CA LEU A 621 23.38 -30.18 61.19
C LEU A 621 23.24 -30.66 62.63
N ALA A 622 22.41 -31.67 62.86
CA ALA A 622 22.20 -32.20 64.23
C ALA A 622 23.47 -32.77 64.83
N THR A 623 24.21 -33.53 64.07
CA THR A 623 25.52 -34.12 64.49
C THR A 623 26.55 -33.03 64.77
N LEU A 624 26.61 -32.01 63.92
CA LEU A 624 27.50 -30.86 64.07
C LEU A 624 27.19 -30.05 65.34
N HIS A 625 25.92 -29.69 65.55
CA HIS A 625 25.50 -28.98 66.75
C HIS A 625 25.73 -29.82 68.00
N SER A 626 25.61 -31.15 67.91
CA SER A 626 25.88 -32.02 69.04
C SER A 626 27.39 -32.05 69.37
N SER A 627 28.31 -32.09 68.40
CA SER A 627 29.75 -31.98 68.61
C SER A 627 30.19 -30.66 69.20
N LEU A 628 29.54 -29.56 68.82
CA LEU A 628 29.76 -28.22 69.34
C LEU A 628 29.11 -27.95 70.70
N ARG A 629 28.43 -28.93 71.27
CA ARG A 629 27.64 -28.80 72.51
C ARG A 629 26.51 -27.77 72.48
N HIS A 630 26.03 -27.49 71.29
CA HIS A 630 24.85 -26.64 71.06
C HIS A 630 23.60 -27.53 71.17
N THR A 631 23.31 -27.94 72.41
CA THR A 631 22.28 -28.94 72.73
C THR A 631 20.87 -28.58 72.21
N PRO A 632 20.37 -27.34 72.38
CA PRO A 632 19.05 -26.99 71.87
C PRO A 632 18.90 -27.09 70.35
N GLU A 633 19.93 -26.65 69.63
CA GLU A 633 19.98 -26.65 68.17
C GLU A 633 20.08 -28.14 67.66
N ALA A 634 20.90 -28.96 68.31
CA ALA A 634 21.02 -30.37 68.02
C ALA A 634 19.67 -31.09 68.19
N ILE A 635 18.98 -30.91 69.29
CA ILE A 635 17.63 -31.49 69.55
C ILE A 635 16.64 -31.03 68.47
N LYS A 636 16.66 -29.73 68.13
CA LYS A 636 15.78 -29.19 67.09
C LYS A 636 16.05 -29.84 65.72
N ALA A 637 17.29 -30.01 65.36
CA ALA A 637 17.71 -30.62 64.08
C ALA A 637 17.37 -32.10 64.03
N TYR A 638 17.68 -32.89 65.06
CA TYR A 638 17.27 -34.29 65.14
C TYR A 638 15.76 -34.50 65.08
N LYS A 639 14.98 -33.66 65.77
CA LYS A 639 13.50 -33.69 65.64
C LYS A 639 13.01 -33.43 64.22
N ARG A 640 13.70 -32.57 63.47
CA ARG A 640 13.41 -32.36 62.06
C ARG A 640 13.79 -33.56 61.23
N ALA A 641 14.94 -34.20 61.49
CA ALA A 641 15.34 -35.41 60.83
C ALA A 641 14.31 -36.55 61.05
N CYS A 642 13.84 -36.75 62.28
CA CYS A 642 12.76 -37.70 62.59
C CYS A 642 11.46 -37.40 61.81
N LYS A 643 11.21 -36.15 61.51
CA LYS A 643 10.03 -35.73 60.74
C LYS A 643 10.21 -35.92 59.26
N ALA A 644 11.43 -35.68 58.74
CA ALA A 644 11.80 -35.83 57.36
C ALA A 644 11.78 -37.31 56.91
N ASP A 645 12.30 -38.22 57.75
CA ASP A 645 12.19 -39.68 57.54
C ASP A 645 11.74 -40.36 58.84
N LYS A 646 10.51 -40.82 58.85
CA LYS A 646 9.88 -41.45 60.05
C LYS A 646 10.28 -42.93 60.23
N HIS A 647 10.99 -43.50 59.29
CA HIS A 647 11.33 -44.95 59.29
C HIS A 647 12.75 -45.18 59.78
N ARG A 648 13.53 -44.15 59.98
CA ARG A 648 14.93 -44.21 60.39
C ARG A 648 15.09 -44.14 61.91
N PRO A 649 15.72 -45.12 62.55
CA PRO A 649 15.94 -45.14 64.00
C PRO A 649 17.05 -44.19 64.46
N GLU A 650 18.02 -43.82 63.63
CA GLU A 650 19.25 -43.12 63.99
C GLU A 650 19.00 -41.76 64.70
N PRO A 651 18.10 -40.89 64.22
CA PRO A 651 17.87 -39.61 64.88
C PRO A 651 17.16 -39.76 66.25
N HIS A 652 16.39 -40.86 66.43
CA HIS A 652 15.78 -41.20 67.72
C HIS A 652 16.80 -41.65 68.71
N GLU A 653 17.78 -42.50 68.31
CA GLU A 653 18.90 -42.92 69.17
C GLU A 653 19.76 -41.74 69.60
N ALA A 654 20.08 -40.86 68.68
CA ALA A 654 20.82 -39.63 68.96
C ALA A 654 20.09 -38.73 69.94
N LEU A 655 18.76 -38.56 69.77
CA LEU A 655 17.94 -37.80 70.71
C LEU A 655 17.90 -38.45 72.09
N ALA A 656 17.79 -39.77 72.21
CA ALA A 656 17.81 -40.48 73.48
C ALA A 656 19.14 -40.25 74.17
N ALA A 657 20.27 -40.41 73.50
CA ALA A 657 21.60 -40.16 74.07
C ALA A 657 21.83 -38.71 74.53
N ILE A 658 21.18 -37.74 73.89
CA ILE A 658 21.23 -36.32 74.31
C ILE A 658 20.36 -36.15 75.53
N TYR A 659 19.16 -36.73 75.59
CA TYR A 659 18.24 -36.61 76.75
C TYR A 659 18.80 -37.26 77.99
N GLU A 660 19.47 -38.42 77.87
CA GLU A 660 20.24 -39.06 78.96
C GLU A 660 21.30 -38.12 79.55
N LYS A 661 22.11 -37.49 78.64
CA LYS A 661 23.19 -36.56 79.10
C LYS A 661 22.68 -35.31 79.88
N ILE A 662 21.45 -34.88 79.61
CA ILE A 662 20.85 -33.70 80.24
C ILE A 662 19.90 -34.08 81.36
N GLY A 663 19.78 -35.36 81.74
CA GLY A 663 18.99 -35.83 82.83
C GLY A 663 17.48 -35.86 82.61
N LEU A 664 17.04 -36.04 81.39
CA LEU A 664 15.64 -36.16 80.99
C LEU A 664 15.30 -37.63 80.65
N ASP A 665 15.43 -38.54 81.63
CA ASP A 665 15.37 -39.99 81.46
C ASP A 665 14.02 -40.44 80.85
N ASP A 666 12.89 -39.85 81.22
CA ASP A 666 11.57 -40.19 80.62
C ASP A 666 11.52 -39.96 79.12
N LEU A 667 12.14 -38.88 78.66
CA LEU A 667 12.21 -38.58 77.18
C LEU A 667 13.23 -39.46 76.49
N ALA A 668 14.31 -39.85 77.16
CA ALA A 668 15.29 -40.77 76.59
C ALA A 668 14.66 -42.13 76.36
N ASP A 669 13.96 -42.70 77.36
CA ASP A 669 13.25 -43.97 77.31
C ASP A 669 12.23 -43.98 76.15
N GLN A 670 11.46 -42.87 75.99
CA GLN A 670 10.53 -42.76 74.84
C GLN A 670 11.21 -42.83 73.51
N GLN A 671 12.34 -42.16 73.36
CA GLN A 671 13.06 -42.17 72.11
C GLN A 671 13.73 -43.54 71.82
N HIS A 672 14.23 -44.21 72.85
CA HIS A 672 14.74 -45.59 72.73
C HIS A 672 13.66 -46.58 72.33
N ASP A 673 12.47 -46.46 72.92
CA ASP A 673 11.35 -47.33 72.50
C ASP A 673 10.93 -47.13 71.07
N ILE A 674 10.92 -45.88 70.60
CA ILE A 674 10.65 -45.58 69.19
C ILE A 674 11.75 -46.19 68.30
N ALA A 675 13.01 -45.96 68.59
CA ALA A 675 14.13 -46.48 67.82
C ALA A 675 14.11 -48.01 67.76
N ARG A 676 13.84 -48.69 68.87
CA ARG A 676 13.71 -50.13 68.98
C ARG A 676 12.57 -50.67 68.09
N ARG A 677 11.41 -50.06 68.11
CA ARG A 677 10.30 -50.44 67.26
C ARG A 677 10.61 -50.28 65.77
N LEU A 678 11.38 -49.27 65.38
CA LEU A 678 11.80 -49.03 64.00
C LEU A 678 12.85 -50.08 63.54
N ARG A 679 13.66 -50.64 64.44
CA ARG A 679 14.61 -51.69 64.12
C ARG A 679 13.97 -53.07 64.06
N GLU A 680 12.81 -53.32 64.68
CA GLU A 680 12.12 -54.61 64.64
C GLU A 680 11.56 -54.87 63.24
N PRO A 681 11.87 -55.96 62.55
CA PRO A 681 11.32 -56.27 61.22
C PRO A 681 9.82 -56.47 61.32
N THR A 682 9.02 -55.70 60.60
CA THR A 682 7.56 -55.83 60.52
C THR A 682 7.21 -57.25 60.07
N ARG A 683 6.71 -58.12 61.02
CA ARG A 683 6.14 -59.41 60.68
C ARG A 683 5.00 -59.19 59.68
N ARG A 684 5.22 -59.54 58.40
CA ARG A 684 4.18 -59.57 57.38
C ARG A 684 3.10 -60.54 57.84
N HIS A 685 1.92 -60.04 58.19
CA HIS A 685 0.67 -60.84 58.35
C HIS A 685 0.39 -61.50 57.00
N ARG A 686 0.65 -62.84 56.95
CA ARG A 686 0.11 -63.69 55.88
C ARG A 686 -1.40 -63.69 56.04
N LYS A 687 -2.11 -63.07 55.15
CA LYS A 687 -3.56 -63.29 54.96
C LYS A 687 -3.79 -64.80 54.66
N PRO A 688 -4.78 -65.48 55.31
CA PRO A 688 -5.13 -66.81 54.96
C PRO A 688 -5.72 -66.85 53.54
N LYS A 689 -5.32 -67.88 52.79
CA LYS A 689 -5.95 -68.18 51.47
C LYS A 689 -7.41 -68.58 51.76
N SER A 690 -8.39 -67.81 51.30
CA SER A 690 -9.75 -68.25 51.10
C SER A 690 -9.82 -69.09 49.84
N ASN A 691 -10.11 -70.39 49.96
CA ASN A 691 -10.63 -71.26 48.90
C ASN A 691 -12.00 -70.78 48.47
N GLY A 692 -12.25 -70.66 47.18
CA GLY A 692 -13.51 -70.46 46.56
C GLY A 692 -13.35 -69.99 45.13
#